data_fda843c8ed31ceba4b9ab23a0b8aa0e4
#
_entry.id   fda843c8ed31ceba4b9ab23a0b8aa0e4
#
_cell.length_a   1.000
_cell.length_b   1.000
_cell.length_c   1.000
_cell.angle_alpha   90.00
_cell.angle_beta   90.00
_cell.angle_gamma   90.00
#
_symmetry.space_group_name_H-M   'P 1'
#
loop_
_entity.id
_entity.type
_entity.pdbx_description
1 polymer ?
#
loop_
_entity_poly.entity_id
_entity_poly.type
_entity_poly.pdbx_seq_one_letter_code
_entity_poly.pdbx_strand_id
1 'polypeptide(L)'
;GVALELEGYAVHFDLRSPTLSVRRGGESLASFDGEGLALGTVDEVDEATSYDPWPLRGAVEGYFPPAGLRFRPAESAVLEHADGDDFVVRLRHEGGLESLLSVEALAEGRFRASLVPVEASQVAYFRVGARVDPSEHYYGLGEYFDTVEHRGKLRAMQLEVDSLESGNNEAHVPVPFVIGTRGWGYFVESSYPGVFDVARSDPARVDAIFGTGSASEQGIVFHLYAAERPLDLTRRYYQTTGFPRLPAPWALGPLVWRDENDDQAQVERDLATMRELDLATTGIWIDRPYATAVNTFDFDAARFPDPEGMIARAHALGFRVGLWHTPYLDVSSAATAELRAEATSKGYYPLETGIQLNGWGPILDFTVPEAQTWWRGLLGRYGAMGIEGYKLDYAEDVVPGVFGARNVFRFRDGSDERTMHRGYTLLYHQTYATELPQEGGLLLCRAGKWGSQVQGPIIWPGDLDARMWKHREVVEEGGETLSAVGGLHAAMVAGIGLGPSGFPFYGSDTGGYRHAPPDVETFRRWFEHTALSTVMQIGTSSNDVAWEFGDEELLASYRFYTRLHLRLFPYLWTYAVGLERNGRAIQRPFGLVHPELGLHPSDVYFLGDSLLVAPVTEPGATTRLVPLPPGDWIDFWSGSRVSGPGEITAAAPLGVIPIFVRAGALLPMLRPTIDTLSPVDDPLLVDSFASKAGPLWLRASRGAESALRLYDGARLEQTPIDGGTSLSIRPGGRFAGDAVIELVGWGGAAPAEIRVDGYPLSPVEGASALELATEGWYFDEAMNGTVWIKLGRGQHLVEVPDAAAQPAP
;
A
#
# COMPACT_ATOMS: atom_id res chain seq x y z
N GLY A 1 -9.15 -32.08 25.22
CA GLY A 1 -9.21 -30.96 24.30
C GLY A 1 -10.09 -31.26 23.09
N VAL A 2 -10.43 -30.25 22.35
CA VAL A 2 -11.15 -30.30 21.07
C VAL A 2 -10.31 -29.66 19.98
N ALA A 3 -10.36 -30.17 18.75
CA ALA A 3 -9.58 -29.64 17.65
C ALA A 3 -10.41 -29.57 16.36
N LEU A 4 -10.09 -28.57 15.52
CA LEU A 4 -10.54 -28.47 14.15
C LEU A 4 -9.31 -28.52 13.23
N GLU A 5 -9.34 -29.37 12.23
CA GLU A 5 -8.21 -29.58 11.33
C GLU A 5 -8.57 -29.24 9.89
N LEU A 6 -7.69 -28.51 9.20
CA LEU A 6 -7.80 -28.09 7.81
C LEU A 6 -6.46 -28.23 7.09
N GLU A 7 -6.31 -29.22 6.21
CA GLU A 7 -5.21 -29.28 5.23
C GLU A 7 -3.79 -29.05 5.82
N GLY A 8 -3.53 -29.67 7.00
CA GLY A 8 -2.23 -29.54 7.68
C GLY A 8 -2.15 -28.36 8.67
N TYR A 9 -3.21 -27.59 8.80
CA TYR A 9 -3.38 -26.57 9.82
C TYR A 9 -4.46 -27.00 10.82
N ALA A 10 -4.34 -26.58 12.07
CA ALA A 10 -5.31 -26.90 13.08
C ALA A 10 -5.48 -25.74 14.08
N VAL A 11 -6.67 -25.71 14.67
CA VAL A 11 -6.92 -24.98 15.91
C VAL A 11 -7.28 -26.02 16.97
N HIS A 12 -6.58 -26.00 18.08
CA HIS A 12 -6.79 -26.90 19.20
C HIS A 12 -7.17 -26.10 20.46
N PHE A 13 -8.24 -26.51 21.16
CA PHE A 13 -8.60 -25.93 22.46
C PHE A 13 -8.35 -26.95 23.58
N ASP A 14 -7.56 -26.55 24.57
CA ASP A 14 -7.33 -27.34 25.78
C ASP A 14 -8.35 -26.95 26.87
N LEU A 15 -9.23 -27.92 27.22
CA LEU A 15 -10.26 -27.71 28.25
C LEU A 15 -9.71 -27.70 29.67
N ARG A 16 -8.51 -28.25 29.91
CA ARG A 16 -7.90 -28.30 31.26
C ARG A 16 -7.26 -26.97 31.63
N SER A 17 -6.71 -26.29 30.63
CA SER A 17 -6.15 -24.96 30.76
C SER A 17 -6.69 -24.15 29.59
N PRO A 18 -7.69 -23.28 29.78
CA PRO A 18 -8.38 -22.62 28.69
C PRO A 18 -7.41 -21.98 27.70
N THR A 19 -7.07 -22.70 26.65
CA THR A 19 -6.06 -22.26 25.69
C THR A 19 -6.42 -22.68 24.28
N LEU A 20 -6.57 -21.70 23.39
CA LEU A 20 -6.82 -21.89 21.97
C LEU A 20 -5.48 -21.75 21.23
N SER A 21 -5.01 -22.80 20.58
CA SER A 21 -3.71 -22.84 19.89
C SER A 21 -3.89 -22.93 18.39
N VAL A 22 -3.14 -22.12 17.64
CA VAL A 22 -2.99 -22.23 16.18
C VAL A 22 -1.80 -23.12 15.89
N ARG A 23 -1.98 -24.12 15.03
CA ARG A 23 -0.98 -25.16 14.77
C ARG A 23 -0.75 -25.38 13.28
N ARG A 24 0.47 -25.74 12.94
CA ARG A 24 0.87 -26.25 11.62
C ARG A 24 1.57 -27.57 11.81
N GLY A 25 0.99 -28.64 11.24
CA GLY A 25 1.42 -30.01 11.56
C GLY A 25 1.30 -30.25 13.07
N GLY A 26 2.34 -30.74 13.72
CA GLY A 26 2.38 -30.92 15.18
C GLY A 26 2.81 -29.69 15.98
N GLU A 27 3.27 -28.63 15.33
CA GLU A 27 3.85 -27.44 15.96
C GLU A 27 2.79 -26.41 16.35
N SER A 28 2.86 -25.87 17.59
CA SER A 28 2.07 -24.73 18.03
C SER A 28 2.77 -23.44 17.63
N LEU A 29 2.10 -22.61 16.83
CA LEU A 29 2.63 -21.32 16.36
C LEU A 29 2.30 -20.20 17.33
N ALA A 30 1.09 -20.20 17.91
CA ALA A 30 0.61 -19.21 18.85
C ALA A 30 -0.47 -19.81 19.73
N SER A 31 -0.64 -19.31 20.96
CA SER A 31 -1.60 -19.83 21.95
C SER A 31 -2.31 -18.69 22.67
N PHE A 32 -3.62 -18.62 22.52
CA PHE A 32 -4.52 -17.70 23.23
C PHE A 32 -4.94 -18.35 24.54
N ASP A 33 -4.25 -18.04 25.61
CA ASP A 33 -4.52 -18.55 26.94
C ASP A 33 -5.65 -17.77 27.66
N GLY A 34 -5.95 -18.09 28.90
CA GLY A 34 -7.00 -17.42 29.65
C GLY A 34 -6.79 -15.90 29.77
N GLU A 35 -5.56 -15.44 29.83
CA GLU A 35 -5.22 -14.01 29.81
C GLU A 35 -5.52 -13.38 28.45
N GLY A 36 -5.33 -14.11 27.37
CA GLY A 36 -5.63 -13.70 26.00
C GLY A 36 -7.06 -14.00 25.56
N LEU A 37 -7.92 -14.47 26.43
CA LEU A 37 -9.37 -14.67 26.23
C LEU A 37 -10.10 -14.01 27.41
N ALA A 38 -9.87 -12.73 27.66
CA ALA A 38 -10.34 -12.04 28.85
C ALA A 38 -11.44 -11.01 28.56
N LEU A 39 -12.34 -10.87 29.53
CA LEU A 39 -13.35 -9.82 29.55
C LEU A 39 -12.85 -8.64 30.39
N GLY A 40 -12.96 -7.41 29.88
CA GLY A 40 -12.66 -6.20 30.63
C GLY A 40 -13.93 -5.65 31.28
N THR A 41 -14.00 -5.66 32.63
CA THR A 41 -15.16 -5.20 33.38
C THR A 41 -14.91 -3.86 34.04
N VAL A 42 -15.98 -3.10 34.24
CA VAL A 42 -16.05 -1.85 34.98
C VAL A 42 -17.12 -1.92 36.03
N ASP A 43 -17.12 -1.00 37.00
CA ASP A 43 -18.17 -0.98 38.04
C ASP A 43 -19.57 -0.78 37.45
N GLU A 44 -19.67 0.14 36.49
CA GLU A 44 -20.91 0.45 35.73
C GLU A 44 -20.50 0.91 34.32
N VAL A 45 -21.21 0.42 33.29
CA VAL A 45 -21.04 0.88 31.91
C VAL A 45 -21.75 2.21 31.76
N ASP A 46 -20.97 3.26 31.58
CA ASP A 46 -21.42 4.64 31.40
C ASP A 46 -21.41 5.02 29.91
N GLU A 47 -22.56 5.38 29.39
CA GLU A 47 -22.76 5.83 28.01
C GLU A 47 -22.01 7.13 27.65
N ALA A 48 -21.57 7.90 28.66
CA ALA A 48 -20.76 9.10 28.43
C ALA A 48 -19.28 8.82 28.22
N THR A 49 -18.86 7.57 28.48
CA THR A 49 -17.44 7.15 28.35
C THR A 49 -17.16 6.62 26.94
N SER A 50 -16.05 7.01 26.36
CA SER A 50 -15.63 6.56 25.02
C SER A 50 -15.19 5.10 24.99
N TYR A 51 -14.71 4.56 26.10
CA TYR A 51 -14.08 3.23 26.22
C TYR A 51 -12.95 2.99 25.21
N ASP A 52 -12.29 4.05 24.79
CA ASP A 52 -11.12 3.94 23.96
C ASP A 52 -9.97 3.33 24.78
N PRO A 53 -9.42 2.17 24.37
CA PRO A 53 -8.37 1.52 25.15
C PRO A 53 -6.99 2.15 24.96
N TRP A 54 -6.80 3.06 24.02
CA TRP A 54 -5.51 3.72 23.81
C TRP A 54 -5.04 4.48 25.06
N PRO A 55 -5.89 5.27 25.75
CA PRO A 55 -5.51 5.91 26.99
C PRO A 55 -5.06 4.95 28.10
N LEU A 56 -5.51 3.69 28.07
CA LEU A 56 -5.10 2.67 29.04
C LEU A 56 -3.67 2.18 28.80
N ARG A 57 -3.15 2.29 27.59
CA ARG A 57 -1.86 1.78 27.14
C ARG A 57 -0.89 2.87 26.78
N GLY A 58 -1.38 3.99 26.19
CA GLY A 58 -0.57 5.07 25.60
C GLY A 58 -0.47 6.23 26.55
N ALA A 59 -0.59 6.37 27.70
CA ALA A 59 -0.31 7.49 28.62
C ALA A 59 -0.74 8.87 28.05
N VAL A 60 -2.04 9.08 27.91
CA VAL A 60 -2.59 10.43 27.65
C VAL A 60 -2.68 11.17 28.98
N GLU A 61 -2.02 12.33 29.07
CA GLU A 61 -2.04 13.14 30.28
C GLU A 61 -3.47 13.52 30.68
N GLY A 62 -3.78 13.36 31.98
CA GLY A 62 -5.09 13.69 32.54
C GLY A 62 -6.18 12.66 32.28
N TYR A 63 -5.86 11.51 31.67
CA TYR A 63 -6.81 10.42 31.52
C TYR A 63 -6.66 9.39 32.65
N PHE A 64 -7.78 8.98 33.19
CA PHE A 64 -7.86 7.91 34.18
C PHE A 64 -8.68 6.74 33.64
N PRO A 65 -8.31 5.47 33.96
CA PRO A 65 -9.11 4.32 33.59
C PRO A 65 -10.53 4.43 34.19
N PRO A 66 -11.56 3.85 33.53
CA PRO A 66 -12.88 3.77 34.10
C PRO A 66 -12.86 3.09 35.48
N ALA A 67 -13.74 3.52 36.36
CA ALA A 67 -13.83 2.99 37.74
C ALA A 67 -14.03 1.47 37.72
N GLY A 68 -13.23 0.77 38.55
CA GLY A 68 -13.30 -0.68 38.71
C GLY A 68 -12.80 -1.49 37.52
N LEU A 69 -12.11 -0.86 36.56
CA LEU A 69 -11.56 -1.58 35.39
C LEU A 69 -10.69 -2.76 35.84
N ARG A 70 -11.10 -3.97 35.42
CA ARG A 70 -10.35 -5.20 35.59
C ARG A 70 -10.49 -6.09 34.37
N PHE A 71 -9.38 -6.67 33.92
CA PHE A 71 -9.43 -7.76 32.96
C PHE A 71 -9.61 -9.09 33.71
N ARG A 72 -10.62 -9.85 33.31
CA ARG A 72 -11.03 -11.12 33.92
C ARG A 72 -10.58 -12.26 33.00
N PRO A 73 -9.46 -12.92 33.27
CA PRO A 73 -8.98 -14.05 32.49
C PRO A 73 -9.96 -15.23 32.58
N ALA A 74 -9.94 -16.09 31.56
CA ALA A 74 -10.63 -17.36 31.60
C ALA A 74 -9.85 -18.35 32.46
N GLU A 75 -10.52 -18.93 33.51
CA GLU A 75 -9.90 -19.84 34.48
C GLU A 75 -10.26 -21.31 34.21
N SER A 76 -11.43 -21.57 33.65
CA SER A 76 -11.88 -22.92 33.33
C SER A 76 -12.79 -22.95 32.12
N ALA A 77 -12.96 -24.14 31.54
CA ALA A 77 -13.70 -24.32 30.30
C ALA A 77 -14.53 -25.61 30.32
N VAL A 78 -15.72 -25.55 29.75
CA VAL A 78 -16.59 -26.71 29.53
C VAL A 78 -16.99 -26.75 28.07
N LEU A 79 -16.84 -27.91 27.42
CA LEU A 79 -17.30 -28.12 26.06
C LEU A 79 -18.84 -28.17 26.04
N GLU A 80 -19.47 -27.30 25.28
CA GLU A 80 -20.93 -27.25 25.07
C GLU A 80 -21.33 -28.04 23.81
N HIS A 81 -20.54 -27.87 22.74
CA HIS A 81 -20.81 -28.49 21.44
C HIS A 81 -19.51 -28.72 20.69
N ALA A 82 -19.45 -29.77 19.89
CA ALA A 82 -18.41 -30.00 18.88
C ALA A 82 -18.96 -30.91 17.78
N ASP A 83 -18.73 -30.51 16.54
CA ASP A 83 -18.87 -31.37 15.36
C ASP A 83 -17.63 -31.30 14.49
N GLY A 84 -17.69 -31.70 13.23
CA GLY A 84 -16.51 -31.74 12.36
C GLY A 84 -15.94 -30.36 11.99
N ASP A 85 -16.77 -29.33 11.96
CA ASP A 85 -16.48 -28.02 11.41
C ASP A 85 -16.47 -26.89 12.45
N ASP A 86 -17.08 -27.11 13.63
CA ASP A 86 -17.11 -26.13 14.70
C ASP A 86 -17.08 -26.73 16.10
N PHE A 87 -16.81 -25.88 17.07
CA PHE A 87 -17.05 -26.16 18.49
C PHE A 87 -17.44 -24.92 19.27
N VAL A 88 -18.15 -25.12 20.38
CA VAL A 88 -18.52 -24.09 21.36
C VAL A 88 -18.03 -24.51 22.73
N VAL A 89 -17.30 -23.61 23.40
CA VAL A 89 -16.80 -23.80 24.77
C VAL A 89 -17.35 -22.69 25.65
N ARG A 90 -17.92 -23.08 26.79
CA ARG A 90 -18.24 -22.15 27.86
C ARG A 90 -17.00 -21.90 28.70
N LEU A 91 -16.58 -20.64 28.76
CA LEU A 91 -15.49 -20.17 29.60
C LEU A 91 -16.07 -19.59 30.88
N ARG A 92 -15.43 -19.91 31.98
CA ARG A 92 -15.66 -19.23 33.25
C ARG A 92 -14.45 -18.37 33.57
N HIS A 93 -14.70 -17.10 33.79
CA HIS A 93 -13.73 -16.08 34.07
C HIS A 93 -13.58 -15.79 35.56
N GLU A 94 -12.44 -15.16 35.91
CA GLU A 94 -12.24 -14.63 37.27
C GLU A 94 -13.45 -13.81 37.74
N GLY A 95 -13.91 -14.06 38.94
CA GLY A 95 -15.09 -13.39 39.48
C GLY A 95 -16.42 -14.04 39.10
N GLY A 96 -16.41 -15.20 38.45
CA GLY A 96 -17.60 -16.01 38.15
C GLY A 96 -18.35 -15.58 36.89
N LEU A 97 -17.85 -14.66 36.10
CA LEU A 97 -18.43 -14.30 34.81
C LEU A 97 -18.27 -15.47 33.83
N GLU A 98 -19.17 -15.54 32.86
CA GLU A 98 -19.13 -16.57 31.83
C GLU A 98 -19.19 -15.96 30.43
N SER A 99 -18.54 -16.62 29.50
CA SER A 99 -18.63 -16.32 28.07
C SER A 99 -18.68 -17.60 27.23
N LEU A 100 -19.13 -17.47 26.00
CA LEU A 100 -19.10 -18.53 25.00
C LEU A 100 -17.99 -18.18 23.97
N LEU A 101 -17.06 -19.12 23.83
CA LEU A 101 -16.08 -19.10 22.73
C LEU A 101 -16.56 -20.08 21.67
N SER A 102 -16.93 -19.57 20.51
CA SER A 102 -17.28 -20.37 19.34
C SER A 102 -16.13 -20.32 18.36
N VAL A 103 -15.74 -21.45 17.79
CA VAL A 103 -14.70 -21.55 16.78
C VAL A 103 -15.18 -22.38 15.61
N GLU A 104 -15.05 -21.88 14.41
CA GLU A 104 -15.47 -22.46 13.15
C GLU A 104 -14.27 -22.61 12.20
N ALA A 105 -14.13 -23.74 11.58
CA ALA A 105 -13.17 -23.99 10.51
C ALA A 105 -13.76 -23.53 9.16
N LEU A 106 -13.06 -22.67 8.43
CA LEU A 106 -13.54 -22.14 7.16
C LEU A 106 -12.93 -22.89 5.96
N ALA A 107 -11.72 -22.56 5.59
CA ALA A 107 -10.97 -23.22 4.53
C ALA A 107 -9.51 -22.70 4.54
N GLU A 108 -8.59 -23.45 3.96
CA GLU A 108 -7.22 -22.99 3.67
C GLU A 108 -6.50 -22.35 4.87
N GLY A 109 -6.56 -22.96 6.06
CA GLY A 109 -5.90 -22.43 7.26
C GLY A 109 -6.56 -21.20 7.85
N ARG A 110 -7.86 -20.97 7.62
CA ARG A 110 -8.66 -19.90 8.21
C ARG A 110 -9.67 -20.46 9.20
N PHE A 111 -9.69 -19.86 10.38
CA PHE A 111 -10.64 -20.20 11.44
C PHE A 111 -11.27 -18.90 11.94
N ARG A 112 -12.58 -18.92 12.17
CA ARG A 112 -13.32 -17.80 12.73
C ARG A 112 -13.65 -18.11 14.18
N ALA A 113 -13.36 -17.16 15.06
CA ALA A 113 -13.70 -17.28 16.47
C ALA A 113 -14.56 -16.10 16.93
N SER A 114 -15.41 -16.33 17.92
CA SER A 114 -16.14 -15.27 18.60
C SER A 114 -16.16 -15.51 20.11
N LEU A 115 -15.99 -14.44 20.88
CA LEU A 115 -16.05 -14.45 22.34
C LEU A 115 -17.22 -13.57 22.75
N VAL A 116 -18.28 -14.18 23.30
CA VAL A 116 -19.54 -13.49 23.65
C VAL A 116 -19.82 -13.68 25.14
N PRO A 117 -19.93 -12.60 25.95
CA PRO A 117 -20.27 -12.72 27.35
C PRO A 117 -21.73 -13.22 27.53
N VAL A 118 -21.95 -14.10 28.49
CA VAL A 118 -23.30 -14.55 28.85
C VAL A 118 -24.09 -13.43 29.52
N GLU A 119 -23.41 -12.66 30.36
CA GLU A 119 -23.94 -11.46 31.01
C GLU A 119 -22.97 -10.30 30.74
N ALA A 120 -23.44 -9.26 30.05
CA ALA A 120 -22.61 -8.17 29.55
C ALA A 120 -22.73 -6.86 30.35
N SER A 121 -23.55 -6.79 31.39
CA SER A 121 -23.89 -5.53 32.07
C SER A 121 -22.70 -4.74 32.64
N GLN A 122 -21.60 -5.41 32.96
CA GLN A 122 -20.35 -4.79 33.43
C GLN A 122 -19.18 -4.93 32.44
N VAL A 123 -19.40 -5.55 31.29
CA VAL A 123 -18.35 -5.76 30.27
C VAL A 123 -18.23 -4.53 29.37
N ALA A 124 -17.07 -3.95 29.31
CA ALA A 124 -16.78 -2.77 28.46
C ALA A 124 -15.64 -3.00 27.48
N TYR A 125 -14.82 -4.02 27.72
CA TYR A 125 -13.65 -4.32 26.88
C TYR A 125 -13.49 -5.83 26.64
N PHE A 126 -12.77 -6.15 25.56
CA PHE A 126 -12.27 -7.50 25.30
C PHE A 126 -10.75 -7.44 25.14
N ARG A 127 -10.04 -8.40 25.73
CA ARG A 127 -8.66 -8.67 25.42
C ARG A 127 -8.56 -9.99 24.67
N VAL A 128 -8.07 -9.93 23.43
CA VAL A 128 -7.76 -11.10 22.61
C VAL A 128 -6.28 -11.08 22.30
N GLY A 129 -5.55 -12.08 22.79
CA GLY A 129 -4.11 -12.06 22.66
C GLY A 129 -3.46 -13.43 22.75
N ALA A 130 -2.29 -13.55 22.18
CA ALA A 130 -1.56 -14.79 22.08
C ALA A 130 -0.24 -14.76 22.86
N ARG A 131 0.09 -15.88 23.49
CA ARG A 131 1.48 -16.20 23.82
C ARG A 131 2.22 -16.57 22.57
N VAL A 132 3.40 -16.00 22.42
CA VAL A 132 4.21 -16.08 21.19
C VAL A 132 5.66 -16.41 21.54
N ASP A 133 6.42 -16.81 20.54
CA ASP A 133 7.85 -17.02 20.70
C ASP A 133 8.55 -15.68 20.95
N PRO A 134 9.41 -15.57 22.00
CA PRO A 134 10.10 -14.31 22.30
C PRO A 134 11.04 -13.79 21.20
N SER A 135 11.45 -14.65 20.25
CA SER A 135 12.30 -14.28 19.12
C SER A 135 11.51 -13.90 17.86
N GLU A 136 10.19 -14.06 17.86
CA GLU A 136 9.34 -13.81 16.71
C GLU A 136 9.16 -12.31 16.44
N HIS A 137 8.95 -11.96 15.19
CA HIS A 137 8.70 -10.59 14.73
C HIS A 137 7.33 -10.44 14.07
N TYR A 138 6.83 -9.20 13.98
CA TYR A 138 5.44 -8.94 13.61
C TYR A 138 5.31 -7.85 12.57
N TYR A 139 4.39 -8.08 11.63
CA TYR A 139 4.04 -7.19 10.53
C TYR A 139 2.52 -7.01 10.46
N GLY A 140 2.05 -6.21 9.51
CA GLY A 140 0.64 -5.89 9.38
C GLY A 140 0.29 -4.61 10.14
N LEU A 141 -0.88 -4.57 10.75
CA LEU A 141 -1.43 -3.49 11.57
C LEU A 141 -1.67 -2.16 10.85
N GLY A 142 -1.38 -2.05 9.56
CA GLY A 142 -1.67 -0.87 8.76
C GLY A 142 -0.49 0.06 8.53
N GLU A 143 -0.78 1.35 8.45
CA GLU A 143 0.17 2.42 8.20
C GLU A 143 0.78 2.94 9.49
N TYR A 144 2.13 2.97 9.55
CA TYR A 144 2.89 3.63 10.61
C TYR A 144 4.14 4.26 10.00
N PHE A 145 4.73 5.25 10.69
CA PHE A 145 5.78 6.10 10.12
C PHE A 145 7.17 5.85 10.74
N ASP A 146 7.24 5.10 11.85
CA ASP A 146 8.46 4.87 12.61
C ASP A 146 9.19 3.59 12.19
N THR A 147 8.50 2.45 12.22
CA THR A 147 9.07 1.14 11.88
C THR A 147 8.05 0.27 11.13
N VAL A 148 8.55 -0.58 10.24
CA VAL A 148 7.73 -1.56 9.52
C VAL A 148 7.43 -2.78 10.38
N GLU A 149 8.38 -3.20 11.21
CA GLU A 149 8.26 -4.29 12.17
C GLU A 149 7.78 -3.75 13.51
N HIS A 150 6.86 -4.47 14.18
CA HIS A 150 6.08 -3.93 15.30
C HIS A 150 6.45 -4.45 16.68
N ARG A 151 7.43 -5.38 16.83
CA ARG A 151 7.81 -5.87 18.17
C ARG A 151 8.20 -4.72 19.09
N GLY A 152 7.66 -4.71 20.29
CA GLY A 152 7.91 -3.68 21.29
C GLY A 152 7.11 -2.39 21.09
N LYS A 153 6.09 -2.40 20.21
CA LYS A 153 5.25 -1.22 19.90
C LYS A 153 3.84 -1.36 20.46
N LEU A 154 3.26 -0.21 20.75
CA LEU A 154 1.82 -0.05 20.93
C LEU A 154 1.25 0.53 19.64
N ARG A 155 0.21 -0.09 19.10
CA ARG A 155 -0.41 0.34 17.84
C ARG A 155 -1.90 0.58 18.07
N ALA A 156 -2.29 1.85 18.10
CA ALA A 156 -3.70 2.25 18.24
C ALA A 156 -4.48 2.01 16.95
N MET A 157 -5.70 1.51 17.09
CA MET A 157 -6.62 1.30 15.97
C MET A 157 -7.55 2.51 15.78
N GLN A 158 -6.97 3.70 15.72
CA GLN A 158 -7.65 4.98 15.50
C GLN A 158 -6.98 5.74 14.37
N LEU A 159 -7.74 6.62 13.72
CA LEU A 159 -7.24 7.53 12.71
C LEU A 159 -6.62 8.76 13.37
N GLU A 160 -5.44 9.15 12.93
CA GLU A 160 -4.88 10.46 13.25
C GLU A 160 -5.68 11.54 12.53
N VAL A 161 -5.99 12.61 13.23
CA VAL A 161 -6.65 13.76 12.63
C VAL A 161 -5.59 14.73 12.16
N ASP A 162 -5.58 15.03 10.87
CA ASP A 162 -4.65 15.99 10.29
C ASP A 162 -4.72 17.36 11.00
N SER A 163 -3.58 18.02 11.13
CA SER A 163 -3.36 19.28 11.88
C SER A 163 -3.58 19.21 13.40
N LEU A 164 -4.04 18.09 13.94
CA LEU A 164 -4.14 17.83 15.37
C LEU A 164 -3.34 16.61 15.75
N GLU A 165 -2.06 16.62 15.46
CA GLU A 165 -1.17 15.55 15.86
C GLU A 165 -1.18 15.40 17.39
N SER A 166 -1.98 14.46 17.82
CA SER A 166 -2.19 14.22 19.25
C SER A 166 -1.03 13.48 19.90
N GLY A 167 -0.14 12.88 19.08
CA GLY A 167 0.85 11.92 19.55
C GLY A 167 0.21 10.62 20.08
N ASN A 168 -1.08 10.44 19.88
CA ASN A 168 -1.83 9.28 20.34
C ASN A 168 -1.77 8.16 19.31
N ASN A 169 -2.06 8.50 18.08
CA ASN A 169 -1.96 7.59 16.94
C ASN A 169 -1.47 8.37 15.73
N GLU A 170 -0.65 7.78 14.94
CA GLU A 170 0.02 8.46 13.81
C GLU A 170 -0.28 7.74 12.51
N ALA A 171 -1.38 6.99 12.49
CA ALA A 171 -1.83 6.24 11.32
C ALA A 171 -3.15 6.80 10.80
N HIS A 172 -3.22 6.99 9.51
CA HIS A 172 -4.50 7.24 8.82
C HIS A 172 -5.17 5.94 8.36
N VAL A 173 -4.46 4.82 8.36
CA VAL A 173 -4.96 3.50 7.93
C VAL A 173 -4.54 2.42 8.94
N PRO A 174 -5.12 2.40 10.14
CA PRO A 174 -4.90 1.30 11.08
C PRO A 174 -5.71 0.07 10.66
N VAL A 175 -5.07 -1.11 10.67
CA VAL A 175 -5.70 -2.38 10.29
C VAL A 175 -5.49 -3.40 11.41
N PRO A 176 -6.54 -3.93 12.05
CA PRO A 176 -6.42 -4.86 13.17
C PRO A 176 -6.06 -6.28 12.74
N PHE A 177 -5.04 -6.40 11.90
CA PHE A 177 -4.52 -7.64 11.36
C PHE A 177 -3.01 -7.72 11.59
N VAL A 178 -2.56 -8.65 12.43
CA VAL A 178 -1.17 -8.90 12.75
C VAL A 178 -0.67 -10.18 12.08
N ILE A 179 0.57 -10.15 11.60
CA ILE A 179 1.27 -11.24 10.95
C ILE A 179 2.48 -11.60 11.80
N GLY A 180 2.55 -12.85 12.29
CA GLY A 180 3.73 -13.41 12.94
C GLY A 180 4.64 -14.12 11.93
N THR A 181 5.95 -13.93 12.08
CA THR A 181 6.94 -14.47 11.13
C THR A 181 7.04 -16.00 11.13
N ARG A 182 6.45 -16.68 12.11
CA ARG A 182 6.34 -18.15 12.13
C ARG A 182 5.22 -18.72 11.26
N GLY A 183 4.42 -17.86 10.59
CA GLY A 183 3.38 -18.26 9.65
C GLY A 183 1.98 -18.35 10.27
N TRP A 184 1.72 -17.60 11.31
CA TRP A 184 0.39 -17.38 11.89
C TRP A 184 0.04 -15.90 11.90
N GLY A 185 -1.25 -15.62 11.98
CA GLY A 185 -1.73 -14.26 12.15
C GLY A 185 -3.14 -14.27 12.73
N TYR A 186 -3.59 -13.11 13.17
CA TYR A 186 -4.99 -12.95 13.50
C TYR A 186 -5.51 -11.56 13.16
N PHE A 187 -6.77 -11.53 12.81
CA PHE A 187 -7.51 -10.33 12.44
C PHE A 187 -8.70 -10.16 13.39
N VAL A 188 -8.79 -9.01 14.06
CA VAL A 188 -9.93 -8.66 14.89
C VAL A 188 -10.96 -7.93 14.04
N GLU A 189 -12.09 -8.58 13.78
CA GLU A 189 -13.18 -8.05 12.94
C GLU A 189 -14.03 -7.06 13.76
N SER A 190 -13.45 -5.89 14.01
CA SER A 190 -14.14 -4.84 14.79
C SER A 190 -13.83 -3.46 14.25
N SER A 191 -14.82 -2.58 14.25
CA SER A 191 -14.67 -1.14 13.98
C SER A 191 -14.60 -0.30 15.25
N TYR A 192 -14.77 -0.90 16.40
CA TYR A 192 -14.64 -0.24 17.71
C TYR A 192 -13.19 0.19 17.97
N PRO A 193 -12.96 1.20 18.84
CA PRO A 193 -11.62 1.59 19.23
C PRO A 193 -10.82 0.41 19.80
N GLY A 194 -9.57 0.30 19.39
CA GLY A 194 -8.71 -0.80 19.79
C GLY A 194 -7.24 -0.38 19.91
N VAL A 195 -6.44 -1.20 20.55
CA VAL A 195 -4.99 -1.07 20.62
C VAL A 195 -4.34 -2.45 20.63
N PHE A 196 -3.24 -2.58 19.88
CA PHE A 196 -2.37 -3.75 19.92
C PHE A 196 -1.13 -3.45 20.75
N ASP A 197 -0.88 -4.29 21.73
CA ASP A 197 0.37 -4.36 22.50
C ASP A 197 1.21 -5.48 21.89
N VAL A 198 2.18 -5.11 21.07
CA VAL A 198 2.97 -6.06 20.30
C VAL A 198 4.26 -6.35 21.04
N ALA A 199 4.19 -7.25 22.01
CA ALA A 199 5.31 -7.64 22.84
C ALA A 199 6.01 -6.45 23.55
N ARG A 200 5.27 -5.38 23.84
CA ARG A 200 5.75 -4.17 24.51
C ARG A 200 5.75 -4.37 26.03
N SER A 201 4.61 -4.72 26.59
CA SER A 201 4.46 -4.91 28.04
C SER A 201 4.98 -6.27 28.49
N ASP A 202 4.81 -7.31 27.68
CA ASP A 202 5.33 -8.66 27.88
C ASP A 202 5.97 -9.16 26.57
N PRO A 203 7.27 -9.45 26.52
CA PRO A 203 7.96 -9.89 25.31
C PRO A 203 7.46 -11.24 24.76
N ALA A 204 6.70 -11.99 25.53
CA ALA A 204 6.13 -13.27 25.14
C ALA A 204 4.63 -13.18 24.76
N ARG A 205 4.09 -11.97 24.57
CA ARG A 205 2.67 -11.78 24.25
C ARG A 205 2.43 -10.73 23.18
N VAL A 206 1.42 -10.98 22.38
CA VAL A 206 0.79 -9.97 21.50
C VAL A 206 -0.69 -9.90 21.90
N ASP A 207 -1.09 -8.80 22.51
CA ASP A 207 -2.46 -8.60 23.02
C ASP A 207 -3.16 -7.48 22.25
N ALA A 208 -4.41 -7.71 21.88
CA ALA A 208 -5.32 -6.69 21.39
C ALA A 208 -6.39 -6.39 22.43
N ILE A 209 -6.64 -5.11 22.70
CA ILE A 209 -7.72 -4.65 23.57
C ILE A 209 -8.66 -3.79 22.74
N PHE A 210 -9.96 -4.12 22.77
CA PHE A 210 -11.03 -3.37 22.10
C PHE A 210 -12.05 -2.90 23.11
N GLY A 211 -12.44 -1.62 23.01
CA GLY A 211 -13.44 -1.01 23.85
C GLY A 211 -14.80 -0.97 23.16
N THR A 212 -15.72 -1.80 23.62
CA THR A 212 -17.07 -1.96 23.05
C THR A 212 -18.16 -1.30 23.87
N GLY A 213 -17.86 -0.90 25.12
CA GLY A 213 -18.80 -0.23 26.00
C GLY A 213 -20.15 -0.99 26.11
N SER A 214 -21.25 -0.28 25.92
CA SER A 214 -22.61 -0.86 25.96
C SER A 214 -22.92 -1.88 24.87
N ALA A 215 -22.08 -1.96 23.81
CA ALA A 215 -22.25 -2.95 22.74
C ALA A 215 -21.56 -4.30 23.04
N SER A 216 -21.05 -4.50 24.26
CA SER A 216 -20.29 -5.71 24.63
C SER A 216 -21.16 -6.99 24.62
N GLU A 217 -22.46 -6.90 24.63
CA GLU A 217 -23.37 -8.05 24.46
C GLU A 217 -23.21 -8.75 23.10
N GLN A 218 -22.74 -8.01 22.10
CA GLN A 218 -22.46 -8.56 20.76
C GLN A 218 -21.19 -9.41 20.73
N GLY A 219 -20.36 -9.33 21.77
CA GLY A 219 -19.06 -9.97 21.83
C GLY A 219 -18.04 -9.37 20.89
N ILE A 220 -16.98 -10.14 20.63
CA ILE A 220 -15.94 -9.79 19.68
C ILE A 220 -15.67 -10.96 18.74
N VAL A 221 -15.47 -10.67 17.45
CA VAL A 221 -15.13 -11.63 16.41
C VAL A 221 -13.68 -11.46 16.02
N PHE A 222 -12.97 -12.56 15.90
CA PHE A 222 -11.60 -12.56 15.40
C PHE A 222 -11.34 -13.81 14.55
N HIS A 223 -10.43 -13.67 13.61
CA HIS A 223 -10.04 -14.72 12.69
C HIS A 223 -8.61 -15.13 12.97
N LEU A 224 -8.35 -16.43 12.93
CA LEU A 224 -7.06 -17.04 13.10
C LEU A 224 -6.59 -17.58 11.76
N TYR A 225 -5.36 -17.27 11.41
CA TYR A 225 -4.78 -17.64 10.12
C TYR A 225 -3.50 -18.43 10.32
N ALA A 226 -3.28 -19.40 9.42
CA ALA A 226 -2.02 -20.10 9.29
C ALA A 226 -1.63 -20.25 7.82
N ALA A 227 -0.34 -20.18 7.54
CA ALA A 227 0.23 -20.35 6.22
C ALA A 227 1.65 -20.92 6.33
N GLU A 228 2.14 -21.55 5.26
CA GLU A 228 3.51 -22.05 5.16
C GLU A 228 4.51 -20.89 5.27
N ARG A 229 4.25 -19.81 4.57
CA ARG A 229 5.07 -18.58 4.59
C ARG A 229 4.28 -17.42 5.18
N PRO A 230 4.88 -16.58 6.04
CA PRO A 230 4.19 -15.43 6.61
C PRO A 230 3.71 -14.44 5.55
N LEU A 231 4.42 -14.32 4.42
CA LEU A 231 4.01 -13.47 3.29
C LEU A 231 2.64 -13.85 2.71
N ASP A 232 2.20 -15.11 2.85
CA ASP A 232 0.94 -15.62 2.32
C ASP A 232 -0.26 -15.40 3.25
N LEU A 233 -0.05 -14.87 4.46
CA LEU A 233 -1.12 -14.60 5.41
C LEU A 233 -2.06 -13.47 4.96
N THR A 234 -1.58 -12.51 4.17
CA THR A 234 -2.43 -11.45 3.60
C THR A 234 -3.51 -12.03 2.67
N ARG A 235 -3.24 -13.14 1.99
CA ARG A 235 -4.27 -13.82 1.20
C ARG A 235 -5.41 -14.32 2.10
N ARG A 236 -5.11 -14.83 3.29
CA ARG A 236 -6.12 -15.26 4.27
C ARG A 236 -7.01 -14.09 4.70
N TYR A 237 -6.39 -12.94 4.93
CA TYR A 237 -7.09 -11.70 5.24
C TYR A 237 -8.00 -11.26 4.08
N TYR A 238 -7.55 -11.32 2.83
CA TYR A 238 -8.38 -11.00 1.67
C TYR A 238 -9.55 -11.98 1.49
N GLN A 239 -9.34 -13.25 1.74
CA GLN A 239 -10.41 -14.25 1.70
C GLN A 239 -11.52 -13.98 2.74
N THR A 240 -11.20 -13.28 3.82
CA THR A 240 -12.14 -12.86 4.86
C THR A 240 -12.80 -11.53 4.54
N THR A 241 -12.05 -10.54 4.06
CA THR A 241 -12.49 -9.15 3.94
C THR A 241 -12.72 -8.67 2.50
N GLY A 242 -12.32 -9.46 1.52
CA GLY A 242 -12.40 -9.16 0.11
C GLY A 242 -11.05 -8.86 -0.53
N PHE A 243 -10.89 -9.25 -1.79
CA PHE A 243 -9.68 -8.97 -2.57
C PHE A 243 -9.68 -7.52 -3.05
N PRO A 244 -8.49 -6.90 -3.22
CA PRO A 244 -8.39 -5.53 -3.69
C PRO A 244 -8.97 -5.35 -5.10
N ARG A 245 -9.78 -4.32 -5.29
CA ARG A 245 -10.10 -3.83 -6.63
C ARG A 245 -8.85 -3.14 -7.18
N LEU A 246 -8.54 -3.39 -8.45
CA LEU A 246 -7.42 -2.74 -9.11
C LEU A 246 -7.79 -1.30 -9.52
N PRO A 247 -6.88 -0.32 -9.35
CA PRO A 247 -7.03 0.98 -9.96
C PRO A 247 -6.89 0.87 -11.49
N ALA A 248 -7.18 1.94 -12.22
CA ALA A 248 -6.83 1.98 -13.63
C ALA A 248 -5.32 1.91 -13.82
N PRO A 249 -4.82 1.28 -14.90
CA PRO A 249 -3.36 1.23 -15.17
C PRO A 249 -2.69 2.61 -15.11
N TRP A 250 -3.31 3.64 -15.69
CA TRP A 250 -2.78 4.99 -15.68
C TRP A 250 -2.65 5.59 -14.27
N ALA A 251 -3.48 5.15 -13.32
CA ALA A 251 -3.46 5.64 -11.94
C ALA A 251 -2.21 5.22 -11.15
N LEU A 252 -1.42 4.26 -11.64
CA LEU A 252 -0.12 3.95 -11.06
C LEU A 252 0.89 5.09 -11.25
N GLY A 253 0.60 6.01 -12.14
CA GLY A 253 1.44 7.18 -12.39
C GLY A 253 2.57 6.93 -13.42
N PRO A 254 3.44 7.92 -13.57
CA PRO A 254 3.55 9.15 -12.76
C PRO A 254 2.33 10.08 -12.90
N LEU A 255 1.89 10.61 -11.77
CA LEU A 255 0.83 11.62 -11.69
C LEU A 255 1.44 12.93 -11.21
N VAL A 256 0.95 14.06 -11.65
CA VAL A 256 1.44 15.40 -11.25
C VAL A 256 0.30 16.27 -10.74
N TRP A 257 0.58 17.09 -9.75
CA TRP A 257 -0.38 18.01 -9.18
C TRP A 257 0.32 19.26 -8.64
N ARG A 258 -0.41 20.36 -8.54
CA ARG A 258 -0.04 21.57 -7.78
C ARG A 258 -0.96 21.70 -6.58
N ASP A 259 -0.49 22.28 -5.50
CA ASP A 259 -1.31 22.57 -4.31
C ASP A 259 -2.45 23.55 -4.67
N GLU A 260 -2.14 24.58 -5.44
CA GLU A 260 -3.13 25.46 -6.03
C GLU A 260 -2.78 25.77 -7.48
N ASN A 261 -3.70 25.52 -8.39
CA ASN A 261 -3.61 26.04 -9.75
C ASN A 261 -4.21 27.45 -9.81
N ASP A 262 -3.50 28.38 -10.43
CA ASP A 262 -3.97 29.75 -10.58
C ASP A 262 -5.26 29.80 -11.40
N ASP A 263 -5.24 29.09 -12.55
CA ASP A 263 -6.34 29.07 -13.51
C ASP A 263 -6.19 27.93 -14.53
N GLN A 264 -7.15 27.80 -15.40
CA GLN A 264 -7.13 26.85 -16.52
C GLN A 264 -5.89 27.00 -17.42
N ALA A 265 -5.46 28.25 -17.68
CA ALA A 265 -4.29 28.49 -18.52
C ALA A 265 -3.00 27.94 -17.90
N GLN A 266 -2.85 28.00 -16.59
CA GLN A 266 -1.72 27.37 -15.90
C GLN A 266 -1.76 25.83 -16.04
N VAL A 267 -2.92 25.21 -15.85
CA VAL A 267 -3.05 23.76 -16.06
C VAL A 267 -2.62 23.39 -17.48
N GLU A 268 -3.13 24.09 -18.48
CA GLU A 268 -2.80 23.81 -19.89
C GLU A 268 -1.32 24.03 -20.21
N ARG A 269 -0.68 25.07 -19.61
CA ARG A 269 0.77 25.28 -19.74
C ARG A 269 1.57 24.14 -19.12
N ASP A 270 1.15 23.65 -17.95
CA ASP A 270 1.83 22.52 -17.30
C ASP A 270 1.76 21.25 -18.15
N LEU A 271 0.61 20.95 -18.74
CA LEU A 271 0.45 19.81 -19.66
C LEU A 271 1.40 19.90 -20.84
N ALA A 272 1.47 21.08 -21.49
CA ALA A 272 2.39 21.31 -22.60
C ALA A 272 3.86 21.20 -22.17
N THR A 273 4.22 21.83 -21.07
CA THR A 273 5.59 21.84 -20.54
C THR A 273 6.07 20.43 -20.20
N MET A 274 5.25 19.59 -19.59
CA MET A 274 5.63 18.19 -19.30
C MET A 274 5.97 17.41 -20.57
N ARG A 275 5.23 17.61 -21.67
CA ARG A 275 5.53 16.97 -22.96
C ARG A 275 6.79 17.58 -23.62
N GLU A 276 6.93 18.89 -23.60
CA GLU A 276 8.10 19.60 -24.15
C GLU A 276 9.41 19.22 -23.45
N LEU A 277 9.38 19.04 -22.14
CA LEU A 277 10.53 18.65 -21.33
C LEU A 277 10.76 17.13 -21.29
N ASP A 278 9.96 16.34 -22.01
CA ASP A 278 10.06 14.88 -22.06
C ASP A 278 9.90 14.23 -20.67
N LEU A 279 8.91 14.71 -19.91
CA LEU A 279 8.56 14.18 -18.58
C LEU A 279 7.42 13.18 -18.71
N ALA A 280 7.72 11.91 -18.58
CA ALA A 280 6.71 10.84 -18.66
C ALA A 280 5.66 11.02 -17.57
N THR A 281 4.39 11.15 -17.98
CA THR A 281 3.27 11.45 -17.07
C THR A 281 1.97 10.87 -17.61
N THR A 282 1.19 10.19 -16.76
CA THR A 282 -0.04 9.50 -17.19
C THR A 282 -1.30 10.26 -16.82
N GLY A 283 -1.23 11.17 -15.88
CA GLY A 283 -2.38 11.94 -15.42
C GLY A 283 -1.98 13.07 -14.48
N ILE A 284 -2.98 13.88 -14.21
CA ILE A 284 -2.92 14.96 -13.22
C ILE A 284 -4.16 14.89 -12.34
N TRP A 285 -4.10 15.51 -11.18
CA TRP A 285 -5.31 15.98 -10.54
C TRP A 285 -5.21 17.47 -10.24
N ILE A 286 -6.36 18.12 -10.17
CA ILE A 286 -6.48 19.53 -9.83
C ILE A 286 -6.89 19.59 -8.37
N ASP A 287 -6.02 20.15 -7.53
CA ASP A 287 -6.28 20.38 -6.12
C ASP A 287 -7.15 21.63 -5.93
N ARG A 288 -7.63 21.88 -4.72
CA ARG A 288 -8.44 23.08 -4.44
C ARG A 288 -7.59 24.36 -4.54
N PRO A 289 -8.20 25.52 -4.88
CA PRO A 289 -9.58 25.71 -5.30
C PRO A 289 -9.72 25.62 -6.82
N TYR A 290 -10.59 24.78 -7.32
CA TYR A 290 -10.99 24.76 -8.73
C TYR A 290 -12.48 25.05 -8.89
N ALA A 291 -13.30 24.68 -7.91
CA ALA A 291 -14.74 24.93 -7.85
C ALA A 291 -15.03 26.30 -7.23
N THR A 292 -16.26 26.77 -7.40
CA THR A 292 -16.73 28.02 -6.80
C THR A 292 -16.58 28.02 -5.28
N ALA A 293 -16.88 26.89 -4.64
CA ALA A 293 -16.57 26.59 -3.25
C ALA A 293 -16.39 25.08 -3.09
N VAL A 294 -15.90 24.62 -1.94
CA VAL A 294 -15.71 23.19 -1.68
C VAL A 294 -17.04 22.44 -1.87
N ASN A 295 -17.04 21.58 -2.87
CA ASN A 295 -18.15 20.73 -3.26
C ASN A 295 -19.40 21.50 -3.75
N THR A 296 -19.20 22.53 -4.55
CA THR A 296 -20.26 23.09 -5.41
C THR A 296 -20.53 22.26 -6.67
N PHE A 297 -19.67 21.25 -6.95
CA PHE A 297 -19.75 20.36 -8.11
C PHE A 297 -19.79 21.10 -9.45
N ASP A 298 -19.00 22.15 -9.54
CA ASP A 298 -18.75 22.99 -10.71
C ASP A 298 -17.26 23.28 -10.84
N PHE A 299 -16.90 24.03 -11.88
CA PHE A 299 -15.65 24.78 -11.95
C PHE A 299 -15.96 26.26 -11.81
N ASP A 300 -15.13 27.00 -11.10
CA ASP A 300 -15.23 28.44 -11.03
C ASP A 300 -15.02 29.04 -12.43
N ALA A 301 -16.09 29.58 -13.02
CA ALA A 301 -16.08 30.05 -14.41
C ALA A 301 -15.11 31.22 -14.68
N ALA A 302 -14.73 31.97 -13.64
CA ALA A 302 -13.75 33.03 -13.78
C ALA A 302 -12.32 32.49 -13.96
N ARG A 303 -12.00 31.38 -13.31
CA ARG A 303 -10.68 30.76 -13.34
C ARG A 303 -10.60 29.63 -14.38
N PHE A 304 -11.69 28.90 -14.58
CA PHE A 304 -11.82 27.75 -15.50
C PHE A 304 -12.99 27.98 -16.45
N PRO A 305 -12.81 28.83 -17.48
CA PRO A 305 -13.92 29.21 -18.38
C PRO A 305 -14.37 28.11 -19.34
N ASP A 306 -13.52 27.11 -19.63
CA ASP A 306 -13.80 25.98 -20.52
C ASP A 306 -13.22 24.69 -19.95
N PRO A 307 -13.78 24.17 -18.85
CA PRO A 307 -13.23 22.97 -18.21
C PRO A 307 -13.36 21.71 -19.07
N GLU A 308 -14.43 21.56 -19.83
CA GLU A 308 -14.61 20.41 -20.75
C GLU A 308 -13.54 20.42 -21.85
N GLY A 309 -13.27 21.59 -22.47
CA GLY A 309 -12.19 21.71 -23.44
C GLY A 309 -10.81 21.47 -22.85
N MET A 310 -10.56 21.96 -21.63
CA MET A 310 -9.30 21.69 -20.91
C MET A 310 -9.10 20.18 -20.69
N ILE A 311 -10.10 19.48 -20.22
CA ILE A 311 -10.04 18.02 -19.98
C ILE A 311 -9.85 17.27 -21.30
N ALA A 312 -10.55 17.67 -22.37
CA ALA A 312 -10.37 17.07 -23.69
C ALA A 312 -8.95 17.26 -24.24
N ARG A 313 -8.36 18.45 -24.05
CA ARG A 313 -6.96 18.70 -24.43
C ARG A 313 -5.98 17.89 -23.60
N ALA A 314 -6.24 17.71 -22.30
CA ALA A 314 -5.45 16.83 -21.45
C ALA A 314 -5.49 15.38 -21.97
N HIS A 315 -6.67 14.87 -22.28
CA HIS A 315 -6.85 13.54 -22.86
C HIS A 315 -6.11 13.38 -24.20
N ALA A 316 -6.19 14.36 -25.07
CA ALA A 316 -5.49 14.33 -26.36
C ALA A 316 -3.96 14.20 -26.20
N LEU A 317 -3.40 14.79 -25.16
CA LEU A 317 -1.98 14.73 -24.81
C LEU A 317 -1.60 13.51 -23.93
N GLY A 318 -2.52 12.60 -23.67
CA GLY A 318 -2.26 11.38 -22.90
C GLY A 318 -2.24 11.57 -21.38
N PHE A 319 -3.00 12.54 -20.87
CA PHE A 319 -3.23 12.70 -19.43
C PHE A 319 -4.66 12.32 -19.08
N ARG A 320 -4.84 11.59 -17.98
CA ARG A 320 -6.13 11.49 -17.31
C ARG A 320 -6.21 12.55 -16.23
N VAL A 321 -7.44 12.94 -15.85
CA VAL A 321 -7.67 14.07 -14.95
C VAL A 321 -8.50 13.63 -13.76
N GLY A 322 -8.01 13.93 -12.56
CA GLY A 322 -8.73 13.78 -11.30
C GLY A 322 -8.97 15.11 -10.61
N LEU A 323 -9.78 15.09 -9.56
CA LEU A 323 -10.12 16.26 -8.74
C LEU A 323 -9.94 15.95 -7.24
N TRP A 324 -9.54 16.95 -6.47
CA TRP A 324 -9.53 16.89 -5.01
C TRP A 324 -10.95 17.03 -4.46
N HIS A 325 -11.32 16.21 -3.48
CA HIS A 325 -12.63 16.19 -2.86
C HIS A 325 -12.58 15.94 -1.35
N THR A 326 -13.68 16.30 -0.69
CA THR A 326 -13.99 16.01 0.72
C THR A 326 -15.46 15.64 0.87
N PRO A 327 -15.90 15.07 2.00
CA PRO A 327 -17.30 14.73 2.22
C PRO A 327 -18.13 15.85 2.87
N TYR A 328 -17.80 17.11 2.60
CA TYR A 328 -18.47 18.28 3.20
C TYR A 328 -19.07 19.20 2.12
N LEU A 329 -20.07 20.00 2.52
CA LEU A 329 -20.57 21.13 1.76
C LEU A 329 -20.19 22.41 2.52
N ASP A 330 -19.42 23.28 1.91
CA ASP A 330 -18.82 24.46 2.57
C ASP A 330 -19.87 25.40 3.18
N VAL A 331 -20.03 25.36 4.50
CA VAL A 331 -20.99 26.20 5.24
C VAL A 331 -20.65 27.68 5.21
N SER A 332 -19.40 28.02 4.90
CA SER A 332 -18.95 29.42 4.82
C SER A 332 -19.30 30.10 3.51
N SER A 333 -19.74 29.32 2.50
CA SER A 333 -20.06 29.84 1.17
C SER A 333 -21.56 29.85 0.87
N ALA A 334 -22.06 30.97 0.36
CA ALA A 334 -23.42 31.06 -0.17
C ALA A 334 -23.64 30.14 -1.40
N ALA A 335 -22.56 29.79 -2.10
CA ALA A 335 -22.63 28.95 -3.30
C ALA A 335 -23.10 27.51 -3.02
N THR A 336 -22.94 27.02 -1.78
CA THR A 336 -23.41 25.69 -1.38
C THR A 336 -24.78 25.72 -0.68
N ALA A 337 -25.40 26.89 -0.54
CA ALA A 337 -26.61 27.07 0.26
C ALA A 337 -27.79 26.19 -0.20
N GLU A 338 -28.00 26.07 -1.50
CA GLU A 338 -29.08 25.24 -2.07
C GLU A 338 -28.81 23.75 -1.81
N LEU A 339 -27.60 23.27 -2.04
CA LEU A 339 -27.23 21.88 -1.77
C LEU A 339 -27.33 21.55 -0.29
N ARG A 340 -26.93 22.45 0.60
CA ARG A 340 -27.06 22.26 2.06
C ARG A 340 -28.52 22.24 2.48
N ALA A 341 -29.35 23.09 1.93
CA ALA A 341 -30.80 23.10 2.20
C ALA A 341 -31.45 21.79 1.72
N GLU A 342 -31.11 21.33 0.54
CA GLU A 342 -31.56 20.04 0.00
C GLU A 342 -31.13 18.87 0.90
N ALA A 343 -29.85 18.80 1.25
CA ALA A 343 -29.30 17.76 2.12
C ALA A 343 -30.01 17.75 3.51
N THR A 344 -30.28 18.93 4.07
CA THR A 344 -31.01 19.08 5.33
C THR A 344 -32.44 18.57 5.19
N SER A 345 -33.17 19.00 4.16
CA SER A 345 -34.59 18.66 3.96
C SER A 345 -34.79 17.14 3.70
N LYS A 346 -33.82 16.50 3.05
CA LYS A 346 -33.84 15.07 2.75
C LYS A 346 -33.24 14.19 3.86
N GLY A 347 -32.69 14.79 4.90
CA GLY A 347 -32.10 14.04 5.99
C GLY A 347 -30.76 13.39 5.63
N TYR A 348 -29.90 14.08 4.89
CA TYR A 348 -28.59 13.57 4.45
C TYR A 348 -27.43 13.97 5.39
N TYR A 349 -27.73 14.64 6.48
CA TYR A 349 -26.80 14.86 7.59
C TYR A 349 -27.09 13.90 8.74
N PRO A 350 -26.10 13.56 9.57
CA PRO A 350 -26.34 12.80 10.81
C PRO A 350 -27.39 13.48 11.69
N LEU A 351 -28.07 12.68 12.52
CA LEU A 351 -29.04 13.19 13.51
C LEU A 351 -28.36 14.09 14.56
N GLU A 352 -27.12 13.75 14.92
CA GLU A 352 -26.28 14.51 15.84
C GLU A 352 -24.83 14.43 15.38
N THR A 353 -24.13 15.55 15.40
CA THR A 353 -22.71 15.64 15.11
C THR A 353 -21.97 16.17 16.33
N GLY A 354 -20.90 15.47 16.71
CA GLY A 354 -19.98 15.95 17.73
C GLY A 354 -19.06 17.05 17.23
N ILE A 355 -17.97 17.26 17.92
CA ILE A 355 -16.90 18.18 17.50
C ILE A 355 -16.29 17.61 16.21
N GLN A 356 -16.21 18.45 15.20
CA GLN A 356 -15.57 18.16 13.90
C GLN A 356 -14.39 19.09 13.71
N LEU A 357 -13.33 18.57 13.12
CA LEU A 357 -12.02 19.21 13.03
C LEU A 357 -11.71 19.62 11.59
N ASN A 358 -12.71 20.15 10.88
CA ASN A 358 -12.58 20.68 9.53
C ASN A 358 -13.13 22.10 9.45
N GLY A 359 -12.81 22.83 8.38
CA GLY A 359 -13.25 24.19 8.15
C GLY A 359 -14.55 24.35 7.36
N TRP A 360 -15.18 23.23 6.91
CA TRP A 360 -16.28 23.29 5.93
C TRP A 360 -17.65 22.94 6.51
N GLY A 361 -17.73 22.29 7.67
CA GLY A 361 -18.99 21.99 8.35
C GLY A 361 -19.28 20.50 8.51
N PRO A 362 -20.57 20.13 8.69
CA PRO A 362 -20.95 18.78 9.00
C PRO A 362 -20.61 17.79 7.88
N ILE A 363 -20.17 16.60 8.29
CA ILE A 363 -19.98 15.47 7.39
C ILE A 363 -21.34 14.99 6.83
N LEU A 364 -21.38 14.57 5.57
CA LEU A 364 -22.59 13.95 4.98
C LEU A 364 -22.78 12.56 5.59
N ASP A 365 -24.02 12.20 5.85
CA ASP A 365 -24.36 10.87 6.38
C ASP A 365 -24.44 9.84 5.25
N PHE A 366 -23.30 9.23 4.90
CA PHE A 366 -23.25 8.16 3.90
C PHE A 366 -23.71 6.79 4.42
N THR A 367 -24.23 6.70 5.66
CA THR A 367 -25.02 5.54 6.09
C THR A 367 -26.42 5.55 5.44
N VAL A 368 -26.85 6.68 4.87
CA VAL A 368 -28.12 6.83 4.13
C VAL A 368 -27.87 6.52 2.66
N PRO A 369 -28.43 5.41 2.10
CA PRO A 369 -28.20 5.04 0.71
C PRO A 369 -28.62 6.12 -0.29
N GLU A 370 -29.70 6.86 -0.01
CA GLU A 370 -30.18 7.95 -0.83
C GLU A 370 -29.19 9.15 -0.85
N ALA A 371 -28.50 9.38 0.26
CA ALA A 371 -27.45 10.41 0.34
C ALA A 371 -26.24 10.03 -0.55
N GLN A 372 -25.84 8.77 -0.55
CA GLN A 372 -24.81 8.27 -1.47
C GLN A 372 -25.25 8.45 -2.93
N THR A 373 -26.47 8.05 -3.25
CA THR A 373 -27.01 8.18 -4.62
C THR A 373 -27.08 9.64 -5.08
N TRP A 374 -27.54 10.53 -4.21
CA TRP A 374 -27.58 11.97 -4.46
C TRP A 374 -26.17 12.53 -4.70
N TRP A 375 -25.20 12.20 -3.85
CA TRP A 375 -23.81 12.64 -4.00
C TRP A 375 -23.19 12.13 -5.30
N ARG A 376 -23.43 10.86 -5.64
CA ARG A 376 -22.98 10.27 -6.90
C ARG A 376 -23.59 10.99 -8.11
N GLY A 377 -24.85 11.37 -8.02
CA GLY A 377 -25.49 12.18 -9.08
C GLY A 377 -24.78 13.53 -9.29
N LEU A 378 -24.29 14.16 -8.22
CA LEU A 378 -23.47 15.37 -8.31
C LEU A 378 -22.08 15.09 -8.91
N LEU A 379 -21.42 14.01 -8.50
CA LEU A 379 -20.15 13.56 -9.09
C LEU A 379 -20.28 13.25 -10.57
N GLY A 380 -21.43 12.76 -11.02
CA GLY A 380 -21.73 12.49 -12.41
C GLY A 380 -21.57 13.70 -13.34
N ARG A 381 -21.66 14.93 -12.82
CA ARG A 381 -21.37 16.16 -13.57
C ARG A 381 -19.89 16.20 -14.01
N TYR A 382 -18.99 15.82 -13.11
CA TYR A 382 -17.55 15.74 -13.40
C TYR A 382 -17.22 14.57 -14.33
N GLY A 383 -17.85 13.41 -14.10
CA GLY A 383 -17.69 12.24 -14.98
C GLY A 383 -18.10 12.54 -16.43
N ALA A 384 -19.18 13.30 -16.61
CA ALA A 384 -19.62 13.73 -17.94
C ALA A 384 -18.63 14.66 -18.66
N MET A 385 -17.80 15.38 -17.91
CA MET A 385 -16.70 16.22 -18.46
C MET A 385 -15.44 15.40 -18.77
N GLY A 386 -15.35 14.14 -18.33
CA GLY A 386 -14.20 13.28 -18.52
C GLY A 386 -13.27 13.14 -17.31
N ILE A 387 -13.71 13.54 -16.12
CA ILE A 387 -13.00 13.25 -14.87
C ILE A 387 -13.10 11.77 -14.55
N GLU A 388 -11.97 11.12 -14.27
CA GLU A 388 -11.88 9.67 -14.06
C GLU A 388 -11.18 9.32 -12.73
N GLY A 389 -11.08 10.26 -11.82
CA GLY A 389 -10.45 10.02 -10.53
C GLY A 389 -10.66 11.13 -9.51
N TYR A 390 -10.40 10.77 -8.25
CA TYR A 390 -10.55 11.67 -7.13
C TYR A 390 -9.45 11.46 -6.10
N LYS A 391 -8.89 12.57 -5.58
CA LYS A 391 -8.13 12.59 -4.33
C LYS A 391 -9.11 12.86 -3.21
N LEU A 392 -9.32 11.85 -2.35
CA LEU A 392 -10.24 11.91 -1.22
C LEU A 392 -9.48 12.29 0.05
N ASP A 393 -9.64 13.53 0.43
CA ASP A 393 -9.02 14.11 1.60
C ASP A 393 -9.98 14.13 2.79
N TYR A 394 -9.46 14.24 4.01
CA TYR A 394 -10.23 14.26 5.24
C TYR A 394 -11.02 12.96 5.52
N ALA A 395 -12.14 13.07 6.25
CA ALA A 395 -13.00 12.00 6.78
C ALA A 395 -12.46 11.27 8.02
N GLU A 396 -11.39 11.77 8.65
CA GLU A 396 -10.85 11.29 9.92
C GLU A 396 -11.49 11.97 11.14
N ASP A 397 -12.26 13.00 10.95
CA ASP A 397 -12.75 13.90 11.99
C ASP A 397 -14.00 13.44 12.74
N VAL A 398 -14.46 12.20 12.52
CA VAL A 398 -15.43 11.53 13.41
C VAL A 398 -14.68 10.98 14.62
N VAL A 399 -14.18 11.87 15.47
CA VAL A 399 -13.36 11.51 16.63
C VAL A 399 -14.20 10.78 17.69
N PRO A 400 -13.79 9.59 18.17
CA PRO A 400 -14.61 8.78 19.07
C PRO A 400 -14.74 9.36 20.47
N GLY A 401 -13.76 10.15 20.91
CA GLY A 401 -13.77 10.77 22.22
C GLY A 401 -12.61 11.72 22.46
N VAL A 402 -12.76 12.53 23.52
CA VAL A 402 -11.73 13.46 23.97
C VAL A 402 -11.55 13.23 25.47
N PHE A 403 -10.33 12.93 25.89
CA PHE A 403 -9.98 12.66 27.29
C PHE A 403 -10.91 11.64 27.99
N GLY A 404 -11.31 10.58 27.25
CA GLY A 404 -12.17 9.52 27.74
C GLY A 404 -13.68 9.77 27.65
N ALA A 405 -14.12 11.01 27.42
CA ALA A 405 -15.52 11.34 27.17
C ALA A 405 -15.86 11.12 25.68
N ARG A 406 -17.09 10.68 25.41
CA ARG A 406 -17.58 10.52 24.04
C ARG A 406 -17.70 11.87 23.33
N ASN A 407 -17.36 11.86 22.06
CA ASN A 407 -17.68 12.91 21.09
C ASN A 407 -18.89 12.45 20.28
N VAL A 408 -20.10 12.65 20.81
CA VAL A 408 -21.30 11.96 20.33
C VAL A 408 -21.68 12.32 18.92
N PHE A 409 -21.71 11.30 18.05
CA PHE A 409 -22.34 11.32 16.74
C PHE A 409 -23.49 10.33 16.71
N ARG A 410 -24.55 10.67 15.98
CA ARG A 410 -25.67 9.75 15.71
C ARG A 410 -25.96 9.75 14.24
N PHE A 411 -25.57 8.66 13.58
CA PHE A 411 -25.86 8.42 12.17
C PHE A 411 -27.28 7.85 12.03
N ARG A 412 -27.85 7.99 10.86
CA ARG A 412 -29.26 7.63 10.63
C ARG A 412 -29.51 6.13 10.55
N ASP A 413 -28.47 5.32 10.35
CA ASP A 413 -28.54 3.86 10.44
C ASP A 413 -28.51 3.33 11.90
N GLY A 414 -28.39 4.22 12.89
CA GLY A 414 -28.25 3.88 14.31
C GLY A 414 -26.85 3.70 14.80
N SER A 415 -25.83 3.79 13.92
CA SER A 415 -24.42 3.78 14.32
C SER A 415 -24.02 5.10 14.98
N ASP A 416 -22.86 5.06 15.65
CA ASP A 416 -22.29 6.21 16.33
C ASP A 416 -20.78 6.36 16.04
N GLU A 417 -20.14 7.35 16.66
CA GLU A 417 -18.73 7.66 16.49
C GLU A 417 -17.81 6.49 16.79
N ARG A 418 -18.21 5.57 17.65
CA ARG A 418 -17.35 4.45 18.06
C ARG A 418 -17.00 3.53 16.90
N THR A 419 -17.97 3.25 16.02
CA THR A 419 -17.76 2.46 14.81
C THR A 419 -17.52 3.30 13.57
N MET A 420 -18.10 4.50 13.49
CA MET A 420 -17.98 5.39 12.33
C MET A 420 -16.67 6.19 12.30
N HIS A 421 -15.94 6.25 13.41
CA HIS A 421 -14.60 6.82 13.38
C HIS A 421 -13.75 6.23 12.25
N ARG A 422 -13.69 4.91 12.16
CA ARG A 422 -13.03 4.20 11.05
C ARG A 422 -14.01 3.83 9.93
N GLY A 423 -15.22 3.42 10.29
CA GLY A 423 -16.23 2.93 9.36
C GLY A 423 -16.66 3.94 8.31
N TYR A 424 -16.65 5.21 8.64
CA TYR A 424 -17.03 6.26 7.70
C TYR A 424 -16.13 6.32 6.45
N THR A 425 -14.85 6.05 6.60
CA THR A 425 -13.91 6.05 5.47
C THR A 425 -14.29 5.02 4.42
N LEU A 426 -14.80 3.86 4.82
CA LEU A 426 -15.28 2.84 3.88
C LEU A 426 -16.48 3.33 3.06
N LEU A 427 -17.45 3.97 3.71
CA LEU A 427 -18.64 4.52 3.04
C LEU A 427 -18.27 5.67 2.09
N TYR A 428 -17.32 6.50 2.51
CA TYR A 428 -16.77 7.58 1.70
C TYR A 428 -16.10 7.03 0.43
N HIS A 429 -15.19 6.10 0.57
CA HIS A 429 -14.53 5.45 -0.57
C HIS A 429 -15.53 4.74 -1.49
N GLN A 430 -16.49 4.03 -0.92
CA GLN A 430 -17.52 3.33 -1.69
C GLN A 430 -18.37 4.29 -2.54
N THR A 431 -18.75 5.43 -1.98
CA THR A 431 -19.55 6.44 -2.67
C THR A 431 -18.84 6.94 -3.94
N TYR A 432 -17.54 7.18 -3.87
CA TYR A 432 -16.74 7.63 -5.02
C TYR A 432 -16.36 6.49 -5.97
N ALA A 433 -15.96 5.34 -5.43
CA ALA A 433 -15.55 4.20 -6.24
C ALA A 433 -16.64 3.69 -7.18
N THR A 434 -17.91 3.84 -6.79
CA THR A 434 -19.07 3.45 -7.60
C THR A 434 -19.22 4.31 -8.86
N GLU A 435 -18.73 5.56 -8.82
CA GLU A 435 -18.78 6.49 -9.97
C GLU A 435 -17.57 6.39 -10.90
N LEU A 436 -16.54 5.63 -10.51
CA LEU A 436 -15.39 5.41 -11.38
C LEU A 436 -15.75 4.46 -12.54
N PRO A 437 -15.04 4.54 -13.68
CA PRO A 437 -15.20 3.57 -14.77
C PRO A 437 -15.10 2.13 -14.28
N GLN A 438 -15.79 1.21 -14.96
CA GLN A 438 -15.83 -0.21 -14.55
C GLN A 438 -14.42 -0.84 -14.54
N GLU A 439 -13.57 -0.45 -15.49
CA GLU A 439 -12.17 -0.87 -15.60
C GLU A 439 -11.24 -0.27 -14.53
N GLY A 440 -11.76 0.61 -13.69
CA GLY A 440 -11.04 1.32 -12.64
C GLY A 440 -10.81 2.80 -12.97
N GLY A 441 -10.29 3.52 -11.99
CA GLY A 441 -9.95 4.94 -12.08
C GLY A 441 -8.91 5.27 -11.02
N LEU A 442 -8.74 6.55 -10.68
CA LEU A 442 -7.93 7.02 -9.57
C LEU A 442 -8.81 7.26 -8.34
N LEU A 443 -8.54 6.54 -7.27
CA LEU A 443 -9.09 6.81 -5.95
C LEU A 443 -7.93 6.97 -4.97
N LEU A 444 -7.43 8.18 -4.82
CA LEU A 444 -6.30 8.50 -3.94
C LEU A 444 -6.83 8.92 -2.58
N CYS A 445 -6.57 8.12 -1.55
CA CYS A 445 -7.17 8.25 -0.23
C CYS A 445 -6.10 8.46 0.84
N ARG A 446 -6.34 9.40 1.78
CA ARG A 446 -5.49 9.57 2.95
C ARG A 446 -5.82 8.55 4.03
N ALA A 447 -7.08 8.40 4.36
CA ALA A 447 -7.57 7.50 5.38
C ALA A 447 -8.07 6.17 4.81
N GLY A 448 -8.17 5.17 5.67
CA GLY A 448 -8.71 3.87 5.31
C GLY A 448 -9.10 3.04 6.52
N LYS A 449 -9.86 1.99 6.26
CA LYS A 449 -10.31 1.00 7.24
C LYS A 449 -10.08 -0.40 6.70
N TRP A 450 -9.97 -1.39 7.56
CA TRP A 450 -9.97 -2.78 7.13
C TRP A 450 -11.20 -3.06 6.22
N GLY A 451 -10.97 -3.74 5.13
CA GLY A 451 -11.98 -3.98 4.10
C GLY A 451 -12.09 -2.89 3.03
N SER A 452 -11.49 -1.70 3.21
CA SER A 452 -11.52 -0.62 2.20
C SER A 452 -10.85 -1.00 0.88
N GLN A 453 -9.97 -1.99 0.88
CA GLN A 453 -9.26 -2.44 -0.32
C GLN A 453 -10.20 -2.87 -1.47
N VAL A 454 -11.42 -3.31 -1.16
CA VAL A 454 -12.41 -3.70 -2.17
C VAL A 454 -12.90 -2.53 -3.01
N GLN A 455 -12.69 -1.30 -2.56
CA GLN A 455 -13.01 -0.08 -3.29
C GLN A 455 -11.87 0.39 -4.21
N GLY A 456 -10.69 -0.22 -4.09
CA GLY A 456 -9.51 0.10 -4.91
C GLY A 456 -8.78 1.38 -4.54
N PRO A 457 -8.63 1.73 -3.25
CA PRO A 457 -7.92 2.94 -2.87
C PRO A 457 -6.42 2.80 -3.16
N ILE A 458 -5.85 3.90 -3.62
CA ILE A 458 -4.42 4.17 -3.53
C ILE A 458 -4.22 5.03 -2.29
N ILE A 459 -3.32 4.64 -1.39
CA ILE A 459 -3.07 5.40 -0.17
C ILE A 459 -1.90 6.35 -0.39
N TRP A 460 -2.05 7.60 0.05
CA TRP A 460 -0.92 8.49 0.30
C TRP A 460 -0.84 8.79 1.80
N PRO A 461 0.34 9.05 2.35
CA PRO A 461 0.54 9.10 3.80
C PRO A 461 0.07 10.41 4.45
N GLY A 462 -0.60 11.30 3.73
CA GLY A 462 -0.92 12.63 4.20
C GLY A 462 0.27 13.60 4.09
N ASP A 463 0.25 14.62 4.90
CA ASP A 463 1.13 15.79 4.81
C ASP A 463 2.47 15.55 5.52
N LEU A 464 3.35 14.78 4.89
CA LEU A 464 4.70 14.55 5.41
C LEU A 464 5.63 15.75 5.19
N ASP A 465 6.71 15.82 5.95
CA ASP A 465 7.70 16.88 5.84
C ASP A 465 8.49 16.79 4.51
N ALA A 466 8.66 17.91 3.82
CA ALA A 466 9.50 18.01 2.64
C ALA A 466 10.99 18.00 3.00
N ARG A 467 11.39 17.00 3.78
CA ARG A 467 12.70 16.81 4.37
C ARG A 467 13.03 15.31 4.41
N MET A 468 14.29 14.98 4.71
CA MET A 468 14.73 13.60 4.94
C MET A 468 14.62 13.19 6.41
N TRP A 469 13.80 13.89 7.20
CA TRP A 469 13.62 13.60 8.62
C TRP A 469 12.93 12.26 8.86
N LYS A 470 13.27 11.65 9.99
CA LYS A 470 12.56 10.49 10.52
C LYS A 470 11.37 10.95 11.36
N HIS A 471 10.39 10.08 11.46
CA HIS A 471 9.22 10.33 12.30
C HIS A 471 9.63 10.58 13.76
N ARG A 472 9.10 11.66 14.35
CA ARG A 472 9.42 12.16 15.72
C ARG A 472 10.87 12.57 15.96
N GLU A 473 11.66 12.72 14.93
CA GLU A 473 12.98 13.33 15.06
C GLU A 473 12.84 14.76 15.58
N VAL A 474 13.64 15.10 16.61
CA VAL A 474 13.69 16.47 17.12
C VAL A 474 14.64 17.27 16.25
N VAL A 475 14.12 18.31 15.61
CA VAL A 475 14.83 19.09 14.61
C VAL A 475 14.72 20.58 14.89
N GLU A 476 15.69 21.35 14.39
CA GLU A 476 15.67 22.80 14.37
C GLU A 476 15.31 23.29 12.97
N GLU A 477 14.20 23.98 12.82
CA GLU A 477 13.74 24.54 11.55
C GLU A 477 13.21 25.94 11.75
N GLY A 478 13.70 26.92 10.95
CA GLY A 478 13.26 28.30 11.05
C GLY A 478 13.51 28.99 12.40
N GLY A 479 14.41 28.46 13.22
CA GLY A 479 14.70 28.96 14.57
C GLY A 479 13.79 28.37 15.66
N GLU A 480 12.98 27.41 15.33
CA GLU A 480 12.09 26.69 16.26
C GLU A 480 12.53 25.22 16.37
N THR A 481 12.44 24.67 17.58
CA THR A 481 12.63 23.25 17.85
C THR A 481 11.28 22.57 17.69
N LEU A 482 11.21 21.55 16.82
CA LEU A 482 9.98 20.81 16.59
C LEU A 482 10.22 19.30 16.51
N SER A 483 9.15 18.55 16.72
CA SER A 483 9.12 17.12 16.49
C SER A 483 8.61 16.87 15.07
N ALA A 484 9.42 16.25 14.25
CA ALA A 484 9.09 16.00 12.85
C ALA A 484 7.92 15.03 12.71
N VAL A 485 7.01 15.30 11.80
CA VAL A 485 6.04 14.31 11.33
C VAL A 485 6.77 13.14 10.66
N GLY A 486 7.81 13.49 9.98
CA GLY A 486 8.64 12.62 9.16
C GLY A 486 8.48 12.93 7.68
N GLY A 487 9.54 12.73 6.94
CA GLY A 487 9.55 12.95 5.50
C GLY A 487 9.82 11.68 4.72
N LEU A 488 10.89 11.66 3.92
CA LEU A 488 11.19 10.54 3.02
C LEU A 488 11.23 9.18 3.72
N HIS A 489 11.87 9.09 4.89
CA HIS A 489 11.94 7.84 5.65
C HIS A 489 10.54 7.37 6.08
N ALA A 490 9.72 8.28 6.61
CA ALA A 490 8.34 7.97 7.02
C ALA A 490 7.47 7.52 5.85
N ALA A 491 7.62 8.17 4.68
CA ALA A 491 6.94 7.79 3.45
C ALA A 491 7.25 6.35 3.05
N MET A 492 8.50 5.97 3.16
CA MET A 492 8.98 4.62 2.84
C MET A 492 8.42 3.57 3.81
N VAL A 493 8.55 3.82 5.10
CA VAL A 493 8.05 2.93 6.16
C VAL A 493 6.55 2.66 6.00
N ALA A 494 5.76 3.71 5.77
CA ALA A 494 4.32 3.61 5.58
C ALA A 494 3.96 2.70 4.40
N GLY A 495 4.58 2.90 3.24
CA GLY A 495 4.32 2.11 2.04
C GLY A 495 4.69 0.64 2.19
N ILE A 496 5.83 0.34 2.81
CA ILE A 496 6.27 -1.04 3.06
C ILE A 496 5.30 -1.74 4.04
N GLY A 497 4.84 -1.05 5.07
CA GLY A 497 3.93 -1.61 6.08
C GLY A 497 2.50 -1.84 5.57
N LEU A 498 2.02 -0.99 4.67
CA LEU A 498 0.68 -1.07 4.10
C LEU A 498 0.48 -2.29 3.19
N GLY A 499 1.48 -2.69 2.44
CA GLY A 499 1.38 -3.83 1.53
C GLY A 499 0.85 -5.10 2.20
N PRO A 500 1.53 -5.66 3.20
CA PRO A 500 1.06 -6.85 3.90
C PRO A 500 -0.21 -6.60 4.72
N SER A 501 -0.53 -5.35 5.05
CA SER A 501 -1.75 -4.97 5.79
C SER A 501 -3.03 -4.93 4.93
N GLY A 502 -2.92 -5.19 3.62
CA GLY A 502 -4.07 -5.26 2.73
C GLY A 502 -4.24 -4.06 1.80
N PHE A 503 -3.28 -3.14 1.75
CA PHE A 503 -3.29 -1.97 0.87
C PHE A 503 -2.09 -2.00 -0.09
N PRO A 504 -2.22 -2.68 -1.23
CA PRO A 504 -1.10 -2.93 -2.13
C PRO A 504 -0.69 -1.74 -2.98
N PHE A 505 -1.54 -0.69 -3.08
CA PHE A 505 -1.28 0.50 -3.90
C PHE A 505 -1.02 1.70 -3.01
N TYR A 506 0.19 2.25 -3.13
CA TYR A 506 0.68 3.33 -2.28
C TYR A 506 1.58 4.27 -3.06
N GLY A 507 1.42 5.58 -2.86
CA GLY A 507 2.26 6.60 -3.46
C GLY A 507 2.28 7.87 -2.62
N SER A 508 3.45 8.20 -2.03
CA SER A 508 3.65 9.44 -1.28
C SER A 508 3.82 10.64 -2.22
N ASP A 509 3.56 11.83 -1.71
CA ASP A 509 3.89 13.09 -2.39
C ASP A 509 5.40 13.14 -2.64
N THR A 510 5.83 13.04 -3.90
CA THR A 510 7.25 13.13 -4.24
C THR A 510 7.74 14.55 -3.99
N GLY A 511 8.62 14.69 -3.00
CA GLY A 511 9.11 15.96 -2.50
C GLY A 511 8.59 16.33 -1.10
N GLY A 512 7.55 15.65 -0.62
CA GLY A 512 6.89 15.96 0.65
C GLY A 512 5.92 17.13 0.56
N TYR A 513 5.24 17.43 1.65
CA TYR A 513 4.19 18.46 1.69
C TYR A 513 4.56 19.59 2.64
N ARG A 514 4.62 19.33 3.96
CA ARG A 514 4.97 20.35 4.97
C ARG A 514 6.39 20.83 4.80
N HIS A 515 6.64 22.08 5.15
CA HIS A 515 7.96 22.73 5.08
C HIS A 515 8.52 22.80 3.65
N ALA A 516 7.67 22.68 2.62
CA ALA A 516 8.06 22.86 1.23
C ALA A 516 8.53 24.32 0.95
N PRO A 517 9.37 24.54 -0.06
CA PRO A 517 9.87 23.55 -0.99
C PRO A 517 10.92 22.61 -0.37
N PRO A 518 11.04 21.37 -0.87
CA PRO A 518 12.17 20.52 -0.54
C PRO A 518 13.47 21.08 -1.12
N ASP A 519 14.61 20.80 -0.50
CA ASP A 519 15.88 21.02 -1.17
C ASP A 519 16.09 20.01 -2.32
N VAL A 520 17.07 20.30 -3.19
CA VAL A 520 17.32 19.48 -4.40
C VAL A 520 17.70 18.04 -4.03
N GLU A 521 18.48 17.84 -2.97
CA GLU A 521 18.84 16.48 -2.51
C GLU A 521 17.60 15.71 -2.09
N THR A 522 16.77 16.26 -1.24
CA THR A 522 15.53 15.66 -0.76
C THR A 522 14.61 15.32 -1.94
N PHE A 523 14.44 16.24 -2.87
CA PHE A 523 13.57 16.02 -4.03
C PHE A 523 14.09 14.89 -4.93
N ARG A 524 15.38 14.86 -5.23
CA ARG A 524 16.00 13.81 -6.05
C ARG A 524 15.91 12.44 -5.38
N ARG A 525 16.20 12.35 -4.06
CA ARG A 525 16.06 11.10 -3.29
C ARG A 525 14.61 10.61 -3.25
N TRP A 526 13.66 11.53 -3.23
CA TRP A 526 12.24 11.17 -3.26
C TRP A 526 11.80 10.65 -4.63
N PHE A 527 12.27 11.24 -5.72
CA PHE A 527 12.08 10.69 -7.07
C PHE A 527 12.63 9.26 -7.19
N GLU A 528 13.82 9.02 -6.66
CA GLU A 528 14.45 7.70 -6.62
C GLU A 528 13.53 6.67 -5.93
N HIS A 529 13.00 7.02 -4.77
CA HIS A 529 12.15 6.13 -3.99
C HIS A 529 10.80 5.88 -4.66
N THR A 530 10.07 6.92 -5.06
CA THR A 530 8.71 6.77 -5.57
C THR A 530 8.65 6.09 -6.93
N ALA A 531 9.72 6.15 -7.72
CA ALA A 531 9.83 5.35 -8.94
C ALA A 531 9.81 3.84 -8.68
N LEU A 532 10.25 3.41 -7.51
CA LEU A 532 10.29 2.01 -7.04
C LEU A 532 9.18 1.70 -6.02
N SER A 533 8.14 2.51 -5.94
CA SER A 533 6.89 2.21 -5.24
C SER A 533 5.81 1.79 -6.23
N THR A 534 4.66 1.35 -5.73
CA THR A 534 3.58 0.86 -6.60
C THR A 534 2.90 1.98 -7.37
N VAL A 535 2.81 3.17 -6.78
CA VAL A 535 2.25 4.37 -7.39
C VAL A 535 3.23 5.53 -7.25
N MET A 536 3.37 6.32 -8.30
CA MET A 536 4.20 7.52 -8.30
C MET A 536 3.35 8.75 -8.54
N GLN A 537 3.43 9.72 -7.61
CA GLN A 537 2.79 11.02 -7.77
C GLN A 537 3.71 12.13 -7.28
N ILE A 538 3.61 13.32 -7.87
CA ILE A 538 4.60 14.39 -7.72
C ILE A 538 3.87 15.69 -7.44
N GLY A 539 4.17 16.30 -6.30
CA GLY A 539 3.63 17.60 -5.88
C GLY A 539 4.01 17.92 -4.45
N THR A 540 3.98 19.20 -4.10
CA THR A 540 4.31 19.75 -2.78
C THR A 540 3.39 20.93 -2.43
N SER A 541 3.36 21.36 -1.17
CA SER A 541 2.51 22.49 -0.74
C SER A 541 3.00 23.87 -1.20
N SER A 542 4.21 23.97 -1.75
CA SER A 542 4.79 25.26 -2.14
C SER A 542 4.35 25.76 -3.52
N ASN A 543 3.63 24.97 -4.29
CA ASN A 543 3.37 25.16 -5.72
C ASN A 543 4.60 25.19 -6.63
N ASP A 544 5.79 24.98 -6.06
CA ASP A 544 7.01 24.88 -6.84
C ASP A 544 7.08 23.52 -7.52
N VAL A 545 6.89 23.46 -8.80
CA VAL A 545 7.06 22.24 -9.57
C VAL A 545 8.55 22.02 -9.89
N ALA A 546 8.96 20.75 -9.92
CA ALA A 546 10.37 20.42 -10.06
C ALA A 546 11.05 21.01 -11.30
N TRP A 547 10.33 21.19 -12.41
CA TRP A 547 10.88 21.82 -13.63
C TRP A 547 11.10 23.33 -13.54
N GLU A 548 10.59 24.00 -12.51
CA GLU A 548 10.77 25.44 -12.25
C GLU A 548 11.90 25.75 -11.27
N PHE A 549 12.58 24.73 -10.71
CA PHE A 549 13.72 24.92 -9.79
C PHE A 549 14.98 25.49 -10.46
N GLY A 550 15.08 25.38 -11.78
CA GLY A 550 16.28 25.82 -12.50
C GLY A 550 17.50 24.94 -12.25
N ASP A 551 17.30 23.69 -11.82
CA ASP A 551 18.35 22.70 -11.56
C ASP A 551 18.27 21.58 -12.60
N GLU A 552 19.28 21.50 -13.46
CA GLU A 552 19.34 20.54 -14.55
C GLU A 552 19.49 19.08 -14.07
N GLU A 553 20.15 18.86 -12.94
CA GLU A 553 20.31 17.51 -12.39
C GLU A 553 19.01 17.01 -11.75
N LEU A 554 18.25 17.91 -11.11
CA LEU A 554 16.90 17.59 -10.62
C LEU A 554 15.98 17.24 -11.80
N LEU A 555 16.03 18.03 -12.88
CA LEU A 555 15.25 17.77 -14.09
C LEU A 555 15.64 16.44 -14.74
N ALA A 556 16.93 16.12 -14.77
CA ALA A 556 17.44 14.84 -15.27
C ALA A 556 16.95 13.67 -14.40
N SER A 557 16.96 13.80 -13.09
CA SER A 557 16.39 12.80 -12.16
C SER A 557 14.89 12.62 -12.38
N TYR A 558 14.16 13.71 -12.52
CA TYR A 558 12.72 13.69 -12.82
C TYR A 558 12.45 12.90 -14.10
N ARG A 559 13.11 13.27 -15.19
CA ARG A 559 12.94 12.61 -16.48
C ARG A 559 13.27 11.11 -16.43
N PHE A 560 14.37 10.76 -15.79
CA PHE A 560 14.81 9.36 -15.68
C PHE A 560 13.86 8.52 -14.82
N TYR A 561 13.53 8.97 -13.61
CA TYR A 561 12.79 8.15 -12.64
C TYR A 561 11.31 8.02 -12.97
N THR A 562 10.67 9.04 -13.53
CA THR A 562 9.30 8.91 -14.03
C THR A 562 9.21 7.90 -15.16
N ARG A 563 10.18 7.91 -16.08
CA ARG A 563 10.22 6.94 -17.16
C ARG A 563 10.56 5.53 -16.69
N LEU A 564 11.47 5.39 -15.72
CA LEU A 564 11.74 4.09 -15.10
C LEU A 564 10.48 3.50 -14.47
N HIS A 565 9.71 4.31 -13.74
CA HIS A 565 8.46 3.88 -13.15
C HIS A 565 7.46 3.38 -14.22
N LEU A 566 7.28 4.15 -15.30
CA LEU A 566 6.46 3.71 -16.43
C LEU A 566 6.96 2.42 -17.07
N ARG A 567 8.25 2.30 -17.30
CA ARG A 567 8.85 1.11 -17.89
C ARG A 567 8.65 -0.15 -17.06
N LEU A 568 8.56 -0.01 -15.73
CA LEU A 568 8.28 -1.11 -14.81
C LEU A 568 6.80 -1.52 -14.79
N PHE A 569 5.92 -0.84 -15.50
CA PHE A 569 4.49 -1.15 -15.50
C PHE A 569 4.15 -2.63 -15.76
N PRO A 570 4.69 -3.32 -16.79
CA PRO A 570 4.36 -4.72 -17.00
C PRO A 570 4.74 -5.62 -15.83
N TYR A 571 5.83 -5.32 -15.17
CA TYR A 571 6.29 -6.02 -13.97
C TYR A 571 5.33 -5.77 -12.79
N LEU A 572 5.07 -4.52 -12.46
CA LEU A 572 4.17 -4.15 -11.36
C LEU A 572 2.74 -4.64 -11.58
N TRP A 573 2.23 -4.49 -12.81
CA TRP A 573 0.87 -4.89 -13.14
C TRP A 573 0.68 -6.40 -13.13
N THR A 574 1.70 -7.16 -13.43
CA THR A 574 1.70 -8.62 -13.30
C THR A 574 1.46 -9.02 -11.84
N TYR A 575 2.11 -8.35 -10.88
CA TYR A 575 1.88 -8.60 -9.46
C TYR A 575 0.53 -8.06 -9.00
N ALA A 576 0.08 -6.94 -9.52
CA ALA A 576 -1.24 -6.38 -9.21
C ALA A 576 -2.36 -7.37 -9.61
N VAL A 577 -2.35 -7.88 -10.83
CA VAL A 577 -3.30 -8.90 -11.30
C VAL A 577 -3.15 -10.20 -10.51
N GLY A 578 -1.93 -10.54 -10.08
CA GLY A 578 -1.64 -11.72 -9.27
C GLY A 578 -2.20 -11.68 -7.84
N LEU A 579 -2.60 -10.51 -7.33
CA LEU A 579 -3.16 -10.37 -5.97
C LEU A 579 -4.39 -11.25 -5.74
N GLU A 580 -5.26 -11.38 -6.72
CA GLU A 580 -6.45 -12.24 -6.64
C GLU A 580 -6.08 -13.71 -6.40
N ARG A 581 -4.94 -14.15 -6.91
CA ARG A 581 -4.47 -15.53 -6.79
C ARG A 581 -3.69 -15.81 -5.52
N ASN A 582 -2.68 -14.98 -5.19
CA ASN A 582 -1.76 -15.25 -4.09
C ASN A 582 -1.82 -14.24 -2.93
N GLY A 583 -2.45 -13.08 -3.12
CA GLY A 583 -2.60 -12.05 -2.10
C GLY A 583 -1.28 -11.41 -1.64
N ARG A 584 -0.15 -11.68 -2.30
CA ARG A 584 1.15 -11.18 -1.89
C ARG A 584 1.28 -9.71 -2.20
N ALA A 585 1.72 -8.93 -1.23
CA ALA A 585 2.04 -7.53 -1.41
C ALA A 585 3.02 -7.33 -2.58
N ILE A 586 2.86 -6.22 -3.30
CA ILE A 586 3.77 -5.86 -4.40
C ILE A 586 5.06 -5.28 -3.80
N GLN A 587 4.94 -4.36 -2.85
CA GLN A 587 6.03 -3.85 -2.03
C GLN A 587 6.07 -4.63 -0.71
N ARG A 588 7.19 -5.29 -0.41
CA ARG A 588 7.27 -6.32 0.63
C ARG A 588 8.36 -6.03 1.64
N PRO A 589 8.07 -6.11 2.96
CA PRO A 589 9.12 -6.03 3.98
C PRO A 589 10.19 -7.08 3.80
N PHE A 590 11.46 -6.71 3.93
CA PHE A 590 12.59 -7.62 3.82
C PHE A 590 12.47 -8.81 4.78
N GLY A 591 12.20 -8.54 6.06
CA GLY A 591 12.11 -9.57 7.11
C GLY A 591 10.85 -10.43 7.02
N LEU A 592 9.83 -10.03 6.28
CA LEU A 592 8.66 -10.85 6.00
C LEU A 592 8.90 -11.85 4.86
N VAL A 593 9.71 -11.45 3.88
CA VAL A 593 10.11 -12.33 2.76
C VAL A 593 11.16 -13.34 3.21
N HIS A 594 12.11 -12.90 4.06
CA HIS A 594 13.23 -13.70 4.56
C HIS A 594 13.29 -13.70 6.10
N PRO A 595 12.26 -14.24 6.78
CA PRO A 595 12.24 -14.25 8.25
C PRO A 595 13.37 -15.07 8.87
N GLU A 596 13.89 -16.06 8.17
CA GLU A 596 15.00 -16.92 8.58
C GLU A 596 16.32 -16.17 8.78
N LEU A 597 16.46 -15.00 8.18
CA LEU A 597 17.68 -14.18 8.33
C LEU A 597 17.70 -13.38 9.62
N GLY A 598 16.56 -13.22 10.31
CA GLY A 598 16.47 -12.44 11.54
C GLY A 598 16.74 -10.93 11.36
N LEU A 599 16.62 -10.42 10.14
CA LEU A 599 16.85 -9.01 9.79
C LEU A 599 15.51 -8.34 9.46
N HIS A 600 15.23 -7.20 10.09
CA HIS A 600 13.94 -6.51 9.97
C HIS A 600 14.13 -5.01 9.69
N PRO A 601 14.81 -4.61 8.59
CA PRO A 601 15.00 -3.21 8.23
C PRO A 601 13.67 -2.57 7.84
N SER A 602 13.53 -1.28 8.17
CA SER A 602 12.37 -0.47 7.79
C SER A 602 12.56 0.33 6.49
N ASP A 603 13.74 0.22 5.88
CA ASP A 603 14.17 1.02 4.74
C ASP A 603 14.82 0.20 3.62
N VAL A 604 14.60 -1.10 3.62
CA VAL A 604 14.96 -2.04 2.55
C VAL A 604 13.75 -2.93 2.29
N TYR A 605 13.38 -3.09 1.03
CA TYR A 605 12.20 -3.84 0.66
C TYR A 605 12.36 -4.56 -0.67
N PHE A 606 11.50 -5.54 -0.90
CA PHE A 606 11.33 -6.16 -2.20
C PHE A 606 10.18 -5.51 -2.96
N LEU A 607 10.41 -5.24 -4.24
CA LEU A 607 9.37 -4.87 -5.19
C LEU A 607 9.12 -6.07 -6.10
N GLY A 608 8.00 -6.75 -5.92
CA GLY A 608 7.76 -8.06 -6.53
C GLY A 608 8.74 -9.12 -6.03
N ASP A 609 8.99 -10.14 -6.85
CA ASP A 609 9.88 -11.26 -6.51
C ASP A 609 11.36 -11.00 -6.79
N SER A 610 11.66 -10.04 -7.67
CA SER A 610 12.97 -9.95 -8.32
C SER A 610 13.80 -8.73 -7.97
N LEU A 611 13.20 -7.67 -7.41
CA LEU A 611 13.89 -6.42 -7.12
C LEU A 611 14.06 -6.22 -5.61
N LEU A 612 15.30 -6.06 -5.17
CA LEU A 612 15.67 -5.62 -3.82
C LEU A 612 16.04 -4.14 -3.90
N VAL A 613 15.33 -3.29 -3.16
CA VAL A 613 15.44 -1.83 -3.21
C VAL A 613 15.88 -1.30 -1.85
N ALA A 614 16.94 -0.50 -1.84
CA ALA A 614 17.50 0.09 -0.62
C ALA A 614 17.72 1.61 -0.80
N PRO A 615 16.66 2.43 -0.65
CA PRO A 615 16.76 3.87 -0.83
C PRO A 615 17.68 4.52 0.18
N VAL A 616 18.28 5.66 -0.19
CA VAL A 616 19.09 6.47 0.72
C VAL A 616 18.17 7.35 1.55
N THR A 617 18.32 7.28 2.87
CA THR A 617 17.52 8.05 3.82
C THR A 617 18.31 9.03 4.66
N GLU A 618 19.64 8.95 4.62
CA GLU A 618 20.52 9.85 5.38
C GLU A 618 21.02 10.99 4.47
N PRO A 619 20.81 12.26 4.87
CA PRO A 619 21.30 13.41 4.09
C PRO A 619 22.79 13.34 3.82
N GLY A 620 23.20 13.66 2.60
CA GLY A 620 24.59 13.69 2.18
C GLY A 620 25.27 12.33 2.00
N ALA A 621 24.55 11.23 2.22
CA ALA A 621 25.12 9.90 2.03
C ALA A 621 25.37 9.61 0.53
N THR A 622 26.50 8.98 0.25
CA THR A 622 26.89 8.54 -1.10
C THR A 622 27.08 7.03 -1.19
N THR A 623 26.84 6.34 -0.09
CA THR A 623 26.86 4.87 0.02
C THR A 623 25.69 4.41 0.89
N ARG A 624 25.33 3.14 0.74
CA ARG A 624 24.27 2.49 1.49
C ARG A 624 24.68 1.06 1.83
N LEU A 625 24.52 0.67 3.10
CA LEU A 625 24.61 -0.74 3.50
C LEU A 625 23.33 -1.46 3.06
N VAL A 626 23.50 -2.60 2.38
CA VAL A 626 22.38 -3.38 1.86
C VAL A 626 22.53 -4.83 2.31
N PRO A 627 21.57 -5.37 3.07
CA PRO A 627 21.51 -6.78 3.37
C PRO A 627 21.12 -7.56 2.10
N LEU A 628 21.86 -8.61 1.79
CA LEU A 628 21.57 -9.51 0.68
C LEU A 628 21.04 -10.84 1.21
N PRO A 629 19.93 -11.34 0.68
CA PRO A 629 19.48 -12.71 0.91
C PRO A 629 20.42 -13.72 0.23
N PRO A 630 20.30 -15.03 0.56
CA PRO A 630 21.01 -16.07 -0.16
C PRO A 630 20.79 -16.03 -1.67
N GLY A 631 21.81 -16.41 -2.42
CA GLY A 631 21.80 -16.42 -3.88
C GLY A 631 22.62 -15.29 -4.50
N ASP A 632 22.61 -15.23 -5.80
CA ASP A 632 23.34 -14.21 -6.57
C ASP A 632 22.40 -13.08 -6.97
N TRP A 633 22.93 -11.85 -6.92
CA TRP A 633 22.23 -10.62 -7.22
C TRP A 633 23.03 -9.79 -8.24
N ILE A 634 22.35 -9.07 -9.09
CA ILE A 634 22.93 -8.19 -10.11
C ILE A 634 22.65 -6.76 -9.71
N ASP A 635 23.70 -5.96 -9.55
CA ASP A 635 23.56 -4.52 -9.40
C ASP A 635 22.87 -3.93 -10.65
N PHE A 636 21.75 -3.26 -10.44
CA PHE A 636 20.92 -2.75 -11.54
C PHE A 636 21.65 -1.76 -12.44
N TRP A 637 22.60 -1.01 -11.87
CA TRP A 637 23.29 0.08 -12.56
C TRP A 637 24.57 -0.38 -13.26
N SER A 638 25.33 -1.24 -12.63
CA SER A 638 26.64 -1.69 -13.13
C SER A 638 26.59 -3.05 -13.83
N GLY A 639 25.57 -3.84 -13.61
CA GLY A 639 25.52 -5.24 -14.06
C GLY A 639 26.45 -6.16 -13.29
N SER A 640 27.12 -5.68 -12.24
CA SER A 640 28.04 -6.48 -11.43
C SER A 640 27.28 -7.52 -10.61
N ARG A 641 27.83 -8.73 -10.50
CA ARG A 641 27.30 -9.83 -9.71
C ARG A 641 27.85 -9.78 -8.29
N VAL A 642 26.96 -9.91 -7.30
CA VAL A 642 27.27 -10.04 -5.88
C VAL A 642 26.53 -11.23 -5.31
N SER A 643 27.12 -11.91 -4.32
CA SER A 643 26.53 -13.11 -3.72
C SER A 643 26.15 -12.87 -2.26
N GLY A 644 24.95 -13.34 -1.88
CA GLY A 644 24.50 -13.43 -0.51
C GLY A 644 24.52 -14.87 0.02
N PRO A 645 24.22 -15.08 1.32
CA PRO A 645 23.78 -14.05 2.28
C PRO A 645 24.94 -13.18 2.76
N GLY A 646 24.63 -11.96 3.17
CA GLY A 646 25.60 -11.03 3.73
C GLY A 646 25.16 -9.59 3.64
N GLU A 647 26.10 -8.68 3.79
CA GLU A 647 25.86 -7.25 3.66
C GLU A 647 26.90 -6.65 2.72
N ILE A 648 26.50 -5.75 1.87
CA ILE A 648 27.39 -5.01 1.00
C ILE A 648 27.22 -3.51 1.17
N THR A 649 28.28 -2.76 0.89
CA THR A 649 28.24 -1.31 0.78
C THR A 649 28.04 -0.95 -0.69
N ALA A 650 26.81 -0.54 -1.04
CA ALA A 650 26.47 -0.12 -2.39
C ALA A 650 26.83 1.36 -2.61
N ALA A 651 27.37 1.68 -3.77
CA ALA A 651 27.51 3.06 -4.22
C ALA A 651 26.12 3.68 -4.43
N ALA A 652 25.89 4.84 -3.85
CA ALA A 652 24.62 5.55 -3.91
C ALA A 652 24.84 7.07 -4.04
N PRO A 653 25.58 7.55 -5.04
CA PRO A 653 25.67 8.98 -5.29
C PRO A 653 24.25 9.53 -5.56
N LEU A 654 24.07 10.83 -5.36
CA LEU A 654 22.78 11.48 -5.61
C LEU A 654 22.34 11.24 -7.07
N GLY A 655 21.13 10.75 -7.24
CA GLY A 655 20.60 10.28 -8.53
C GLY A 655 20.67 8.77 -8.75
N VAL A 656 21.24 8.00 -7.81
CA VAL A 656 21.37 6.55 -7.90
C VAL A 656 20.80 5.90 -6.64
N ILE A 657 19.70 5.17 -6.78
CA ILE A 657 19.12 4.34 -5.73
C ILE A 657 19.66 2.92 -5.84
N PRO A 658 20.22 2.32 -4.78
CA PRO A 658 20.64 0.93 -4.84
C PRO A 658 19.47 -0.02 -5.12
N ILE A 659 19.61 -0.78 -6.20
CA ILE A 659 18.68 -1.81 -6.66
C ILE A 659 19.49 -3.04 -7.03
N PHE A 660 19.08 -4.18 -6.50
CA PHE A 660 19.67 -5.48 -6.85
C PHE A 660 18.60 -6.38 -7.45
N VAL A 661 18.90 -6.93 -8.61
CA VAL A 661 18.03 -7.84 -9.34
C VAL A 661 18.49 -9.26 -9.06
N ARG A 662 17.56 -10.13 -8.70
CA ARG A 662 17.86 -11.56 -8.52
C ARG A 662 18.47 -12.13 -9.82
N ALA A 663 19.62 -12.79 -9.73
CA ALA A 663 20.23 -13.44 -10.88
C ALA A 663 19.30 -14.51 -11.46
N GLY A 664 19.12 -14.50 -12.76
CA GLY A 664 18.17 -15.36 -13.47
C GLY A 664 16.78 -14.74 -13.60
N ALA A 665 16.50 -13.63 -12.95
CA ALA A 665 15.20 -12.96 -13.04
C ALA A 665 14.91 -12.41 -14.43
N LEU A 666 13.64 -12.39 -14.75
CA LEU A 666 13.07 -11.85 -15.98
C LEU A 666 12.26 -10.61 -15.62
N LEU A 667 12.74 -9.44 -16.04
CA LEU A 667 12.13 -8.15 -15.74
C LEU A 667 11.45 -7.61 -17.02
N PRO A 668 10.13 -7.78 -17.17
CA PRO A 668 9.40 -7.23 -18.30
C PRO A 668 9.26 -5.72 -18.14
N MET A 669 9.52 -4.98 -19.21
CA MET A 669 9.49 -3.52 -19.21
C MET A 669 8.78 -2.99 -20.45
N LEU A 670 8.39 -1.72 -20.40
CA LEU A 670 8.00 -0.98 -21.59
C LEU A 670 9.25 -0.42 -22.29
N ARG A 671 9.09 -0.07 -23.57
CA ARG A 671 10.14 0.56 -24.38
C ARG A 671 10.67 1.85 -23.75
N PRO A 672 11.90 2.26 -24.02
CA PRO A 672 12.52 3.43 -23.37
C PRO A 672 11.87 4.78 -23.72
N THR A 673 11.11 4.86 -24.81
CA THR A 673 10.50 6.11 -25.31
C THR A 673 9.14 6.40 -24.71
N ILE A 674 8.60 5.49 -23.88
CA ILE A 674 7.21 5.58 -23.36
C ILE A 674 6.98 6.87 -22.58
N ASP A 675 5.89 7.57 -22.90
CA ASP A 675 5.49 8.84 -22.25
C ASP A 675 4.29 8.68 -21.33
N THR A 676 3.37 7.75 -21.65
CA THR A 676 2.13 7.61 -20.90
C THR A 676 1.51 6.22 -21.03
N LEU A 677 0.75 5.84 -20.00
CA LEU A 677 -0.14 4.66 -20.04
C LEU A 677 -1.55 5.00 -20.55
N SER A 678 -1.87 6.30 -20.71
CA SER A 678 -3.18 6.76 -21.16
C SER A 678 -3.28 6.83 -22.68
N PRO A 679 -4.47 6.66 -23.28
CA PRO A 679 -4.66 6.87 -24.70
C PRO A 679 -4.30 8.29 -25.13
N VAL A 680 -3.94 8.47 -26.41
CA VAL A 680 -3.58 9.75 -27.04
C VAL A 680 -4.28 9.89 -28.37
N ASP A 681 -4.46 11.13 -28.84
CA ASP A 681 -5.01 11.40 -30.15
C ASP A 681 -3.95 11.23 -31.26
N ASP A 682 -2.71 11.64 -31.00
CA ASP A 682 -1.60 11.52 -31.94
C ASP A 682 -0.45 10.69 -31.35
N PRO A 683 -0.36 9.38 -31.70
CA PRO A 683 0.71 8.52 -31.24
C PRO A 683 2.09 8.85 -31.82
N LEU A 684 2.20 9.76 -32.80
CA LEU A 684 3.48 10.24 -33.30
C LEU A 684 4.04 11.37 -32.44
N LEU A 685 3.17 12.09 -31.74
CA LEU A 685 3.56 13.18 -30.85
C LEU A 685 3.84 12.68 -29.41
N VAL A 686 3.03 11.75 -28.92
CA VAL A 686 3.11 11.22 -27.54
C VAL A 686 3.12 9.70 -27.60
N ASP A 687 4.16 9.09 -27.08
CA ASP A 687 4.30 7.63 -27.06
C ASP A 687 3.44 6.98 -25.96
N SER A 688 2.32 6.42 -26.37
CA SER A 688 1.30 5.84 -25.49
C SER A 688 1.26 4.32 -25.55
N PHE A 689 1.37 3.68 -24.37
CA PHE A 689 1.16 2.24 -24.25
C PHE A 689 -0.28 1.83 -24.53
N ALA A 690 -1.26 2.62 -24.10
CA ALA A 690 -2.68 2.34 -24.35
C ALA A 690 -3.01 2.38 -25.84
N SER A 691 -2.48 3.35 -26.60
CA SER A 691 -2.71 3.48 -28.03
C SER A 691 -1.87 2.49 -28.85
N LYS A 692 -0.68 2.15 -28.39
CA LYS A 692 0.23 1.20 -29.05
C LYS A 692 1.07 0.45 -28.01
N ALA A 693 0.81 -0.84 -27.82
CA ALA A 693 1.58 -1.64 -26.86
C ALA A 693 3.08 -1.67 -27.17
N GLY A 694 3.45 -1.78 -28.45
CA GLY A 694 4.85 -1.90 -28.86
C GLY A 694 5.47 -3.24 -28.50
N PRO A 695 6.81 -3.35 -28.64
CA PRO A 695 7.54 -4.56 -28.27
C PRO A 695 7.57 -4.74 -26.76
N LEU A 696 7.62 -6.00 -26.32
CA LEU A 696 8.02 -6.33 -24.96
C LEU A 696 9.53 -6.10 -24.84
N TRP A 697 9.94 -5.29 -23.85
CA TRP A 697 11.32 -5.18 -23.43
C TRP A 697 11.56 -6.10 -22.24
N LEU A 698 12.56 -6.97 -22.35
CA LEU A 698 12.90 -7.92 -21.32
C LEU A 698 14.33 -7.67 -20.85
N ARG A 699 14.48 -7.18 -19.63
CA ARG A 699 15.79 -7.14 -18.98
C ARG A 699 15.99 -8.41 -18.18
N ALA A 700 17.09 -9.09 -18.41
CA ALA A 700 17.42 -10.36 -17.79
C ALA A 700 18.91 -10.46 -17.46
N SER A 701 19.26 -11.41 -16.60
CA SER A 701 20.65 -11.78 -16.31
C SER A 701 20.73 -13.29 -16.14
N ARG A 702 21.89 -13.87 -16.40
CA ARG A 702 22.10 -15.32 -16.20
C ARG A 702 21.96 -15.70 -14.74
N GLY A 703 21.34 -16.83 -14.45
CA GLY A 703 21.17 -17.35 -13.09
C GLY A 703 20.52 -18.71 -13.07
N ALA A 704 19.86 -19.02 -11.95
CA ALA A 704 19.07 -20.22 -11.80
C ALA A 704 17.86 -20.19 -12.74
N GLU A 705 17.26 -21.35 -12.94
CA GLU A 705 16.00 -21.50 -13.65
C GLU A 705 14.93 -20.57 -13.07
N SER A 706 14.21 -19.87 -13.94
CA SER A 706 13.15 -18.95 -13.56
C SER A 706 12.04 -18.93 -14.60
N ALA A 707 10.83 -18.58 -14.16
CA ALA A 707 9.66 -18.43 -15.02
C ALA A 707 8.80 -17.27 -14.53
N LEU A 708 8.21 -16.55 -15.47
CA LEU A 708 7.25 -15.47 -15.18
C LEU A 708 6.10 -15.52 -16.18
N ARG A 709 4.88 -15.54 -15.67
CA ARG A 709 3.68 -15.36 -16.47
C ARG A 709 3.19 -13.93 -16.30
N LEU A 710 3.15 -13.16 -17.39
CA LEU A 710 2.67 -11.81 -17.39
C LEU A 710 1.15 -11.72 -17.27
N TYR A 711 0.67 -10.56 -16.89
CA TYR A 711 -0.76 -10.26 -16.75
C TYR A 711 -1.57 -10.47 -18.04
N ASP A 712 -0.93 -10.36 -19.21
CA ASP A 712 -1.55 -10.57 -20.53
C ASP A 712 -1.50 -12.03 -21.02
N GLY A 713 -0.96 -12.92 -20.20
CA GLY A 713 -0.81 -14.35 -20.49
C GLY A 713 0.51 -14.73 -21.16
N ALA A 714 1.40 -13.77 -21.47
CA ALA A 714 2.73 -14.09 -21.96
C ALA A 714 3.50 -14.95 -20.94
N ARG A 715 4.33 -15.85 -21.44
CA ARG A 715 5.17 -16.74 -20.63
C ARG A 715 6.64 -16.53 -20.97
N LEU A 716 7.42 -16.24 -19.96
CA LEU A 716 8.85 -15.99 -20.04
C LEU A 716 9.53 -17.03 -19.16
N GLU A 717 10.54 -17.72 -19.70
CA GLU A 717 11.32 -18.71 -18.95
C GLU A 717 12.79 -18.53 -19.24
N GLN A 718 13.63 -18.72 -18.24
CA GLN A 718 15.08 -18.81 -18.38
C GLN A 718 15.54 -20.15 -17.83
N THR A 719 16.36 -20.86 -18.58
CA THR A 719 16.93 -22.15 -18.17
C THR A 719 18.44 -22.15 -18.45
N PRO A 720 19.29 -22.43 -17.46
CA PRO A 720 20.70 -22.68 -17.69
C PRO A 720 20.88 -23.86 -18.64
N ILE A 721 21.79 -23.74 -19.61
CA ILE A 721 22.19 -24.81 -20.49
C ILE A 721 23.69 -25.02 -20.35
N ASP A 722 24.21 -26.15 -20.82
CA ASP A 722 25.64 -26.42 -20.82
C ASP A 722 26.36 -25.37 -21.67
N GLY A 723 27.22 -24.57 -21.02
CA GLY A 723 27.92 -23.45 -21.66
C GLY A 723 27.04 -22.30 -22.09
N GLY A 724 26.04 -21.91 -21.29
CA GLY A 724 25.25 -20.71 -21.57
C GLY A 724 23.89 -20.64 -20.88
N THR A 725 22.97 -19.90 -21.48
CA THR A 725 21.58 -19.78 -21.02
C THR A 725 20.60 -19.86 -22.19
N SER A 726 19.39 -20.33 -21.92
CA SER A 726 18.29 -20.29 -22.88
C SER A 726 17.14 -19.44 -22.31
N LEU A 727 16.47 -18.72 -23.21
CA LEU A 727 15.29 -17.92 -22.92
C LEU A 727 14.14 -18.39 -23.80
N SER A 728 13.01 -18.75 -23.19
CA SER A 728 11.77 -19.05 -23.90
C SER A 728 10.80 -17.90 -23.76
N ILE A 729 10.30 -17.40 -24.88
CA ILE A 729 9.35 -16.28 -24.92
C ILE A 729 8.11 -16.72 -25.68
N ARG A 730 6.97 -16.74 -25.01
CA ARG A 730 5.66 -16.96 -25.61
C ARG A 730 4.84 -15.69 -25.49
N PRO A 731 4.40 -15.06 -26.60
CA PRO A 731 3.60 -13.85 -26.57
C PRO A 731 2.29 -14.05 -25.84
N GLY A 732 1.79 -12.97 -25.23
CA GLY A 732 0.46 -12.86 -24.65
C GLY A 732 -0.50 -12.09 -25.52
N GLY A 733 -1.60 -11.64 -24.92
CA GLY A 733 -2.64 -10.87 -25.61
C GLY A 733 -2.26 -9.43 -25.88
N ARG A 734 -1.44 -8.82 -25.02
CA ARG A 734 -1.07 -7.40 -25.14
C ARG A 734 0.24 -7.20 -25.90
N PHE A 735 1.26 -7.94 -25.53
CA PHE A 735 2.57 -7.98 -26.19
C PHE A 735 2.60 -9.13 -27.21
N ALA A 736 1.81 -8.99 -28.27
CA ALA A 736 1.75 -9.99 -29.35
C ALA A 736 2.76 -9.73 -30.48
N GLY A 737 3.54 -8.66 -30.34
CA GLY A 737 4.51 -8.21 -31.32
C GLY A 737 5.91 -8.77 -31.10
N ASP A 738 6.87 -8.04 -31.56
CA ASP A 738 8.32 -8.27 -31.38
C ASP A 738 8.74 -8.09 -29.92
N ALA A 739 9.95 -8.57 -29.60
CA ALA A 739 10.57 -8.42 -28.29
C ALA A 739 12.00 -7.89 -28.43
N VAL A 740 12.44 -7.12 -27.44
CA VAL A 740 13.83 -6.70 -27.27
C VAL A 740 14.34 -7.22 -25.94
N ILE A 741 15.42 -7.96 -25.95
CA ILE A 741 16.04 -8.54 -24.75
C ILE A 741 17.33 -7.77 -24.45
N GLU A 742 17.47 -7.37 -23.20
CA GLU A 742 18.66 -6.76 -22.61
C GLU A 742 19.22 -7.76 -21.59
N LEU A 743 20.17 -8.59 -22.00
CA LEU A 743 20.79 -9.59 -21.14
C LEU A 743 22.04 -9.00 -20.51
N VAL A 744 21.92 -8.47 -19.30
CA VAL A 744 22.96 -7.71 -18.57
C VAL A 744 23.87 -8.61 -17.76
N GLY A 745 25.05 -8.10 -17.39
CA GLY A 745 26.00 -8.83 -16.56
C GLY A 745 26.51 -10.11 -17.22
N TRP A 746 26.61 -10.11 -18.54
CA TRP A 746 27.03 -11.28 -19.32
C TRP A 746 28.50 -11.66 -19.06
N GLY A 747 29.36 -10.69 -18.80
CA GLY A 747 30.79 -10.84 -18.63
C GLY A 747 31.61 -10.23 -19.79
N GLY A 748 32.89 -10.45 -19.76
CA GLY A 748 33.87 -9.70 -20.57
C GLY A 748 33.96 -10.03 -22.07
N ALA A 749 33.24 -11.02 -22.59
CA ALA A 749 33.38 -11.40 -24.00
C ALA A 749 32.01 -11.69 -24.64
N ALA A 750 31.85 -11.22 -25.89
CA ALA A 750 30.67 -11.46 -26.69
C ALA A 750 30.42 -12.96 -26.90
N PRO A 751 29.18 -13.42 -26.94
CA PRO A 751 28.85 -14.76 -27.41
C PRO A 751 29.41 -14.99 -28.85
N ALA A 752 29.84 -16.19 -29.14
CA ALA A 752 30.32 -16.48 -30.50
C ALA A 752 29.17 -16.54 -31.52
N GLU A 753 28.02 -17.02 -31.09
CA GLU A 753 26.82 -17.18 -31.91
C GLU A 753 25.58 -17.09 -30.96
N ILE A 754 24.48 -16.57 -31.45
CA ILE A 754 23.19 -16.68 -30.79
C ILE A 754 22.25 -17.45 -31.73
N ARG A 755 21.49 -18.37 -31.19
CA ARG A 755 20.51 -19.14 -31.95
C ARG A 755 19.08 -18.80 -31.49
N VAL A 756 18.19 -18.69 -32.47
CA VAL A 756 16.76 -18.55 -32.27
C VAL A 756 16.05 -19.69 -32.99
N ASP A 757 15.29 -20.50 -32.25
CA ASP A 757 14.58 -21.67 -32.78
C ASP A 757 15.50 -22.66 -33.55
N GLY A 758 16.76 -22.78 -33.07
CA GLY A 758 17.79 -23.63 -33.66
C GLY A 758 18.59 -23.01 -34.81
N TYR A 759 18.26 -21.80 -35.27
CA TYR A 759 18.91 -21.11 -36.36
C TYR A 759 19.80 -19.97 -35.87
N PRO A 760 20.96 -19.75 -36.47
CA PRO A 760 21.83 -18.60 -36.14
C PRO A 760 21.11 -17.26 -36.36
N LEU A 761 21.17 -16.40 -35.34
CA LEU A 761 20.68 -15.02 -35.43
C LEU A 761 21.82 -14.11 -35.93
N SER A 762 21.52 -13.25 -36.89
CA SER A 762 22.54 -12.37 -37.48
C SER A 762 23.01 -11.30 -36.48
N PRO A 763 24.33 -11.12 -36.30
CA PRO A 763 24.88 -10.01 -35.58
C PRO A 763 24.71 -8.69 -36.36
N VAL A 764 24.57 -7.56 -35.61
CA VAL A 764 24.49 -6.20 -36.19
C VAL A 764 25.51 -5.28 -35.54
N GLU A 765 25.82 -4.14 -36.19
CA GLU A 765 26.80 -3.19 -35.72
C GLU A 765 26.21 -2.18 -34.70
N GLY A 766 25.77 -2.66 -33.53
CA GLY A 766 25.35 -1.80 -32.42
C GLY A 766 23.87 -1.39 -32.42
N ALA A 767 23.54 -0.46 -31.54
CA ALA A 767 22.15 -0.11 -31.20
C ALA A 767 21.36 0.44 -32.39
N SER A 768 21.95 1.35 -33.18
CA SER A 768 21.25 1.96 -34.34
C SER A 768 20.93 0.95 -35.43
N ALA A 769 21.83 0.00 -35.66
CA ALA A 769 21.59 -1.09 -36.61
C ALA A 769 20.52 -2.07 -36.08
N LEU A 770 20.52 -2.38 -34.80
CA LEU A 770 19.49 -3.23 -34.16
C LEU A 770 18.11 -2.57 -34.23
N GLU A 771 18.03 -1.27 -34.01
CA GLU A 771 16.76 -0.54 -34.09
C GLU A 771 16.11 -0.69 -35.47
N LEU A 772 16.91 -0.59 -36.54
CA LEU A 772 16.45 -0.70 -37.92
C LEU A 772 16.21 -2.15 -38.39
N ALA A 773 16.85 -3.11 -37.74
CA ALA A 773 16.71 -4.52 -38.08
C ALA A 773 15.34 -5.08 -37.63
N THR A 774 14.81 -6.06 -38.35
CA THR A 774 13.66 -6.85 -37.89
C THR A 774 14.05 -7.82 -36.80
N GLU A 775 15.22 -8.43 -36.91
CA GLU A 775 15.82 -9.35 -35.96
C GLU A 775 17.34 -9.19 -35.98
N GLY A 776 17.98 -9.47 -34.88
CA GLY A 776 19.44 -9.37 -34.79
C GLY A 776 19.95 -9.29 -33.35
N TRP A 777 21.25 -9.24 -33.20
CA TRP A 777 21.88 -9.09 -31.90
C TRP A 777 23.19 -8.33 -31.99
N TYR A 778 23.61 -7.69 -30.90
CA TYR A 778 24.94 -7.17 -30.71
C TYR A 778 25.38 -7.25 -29.25
N PHE A 779 26.66 -7.12 -29.01
CA PHE A 779 27.25 -7.09 -27.68
C PHE A 779 27.78 -5.68 -27.38
N ASP A 780 27.45 -5.23 -26.15
CA ASP A 780 27.93 -3.98 -25.58
C ASP A 780 28.72 -4.27 -24.31
N GLU A 781 29.87 -3.62 -24.14
CA GLU A 781 30.70 -3.78 -22.94
C GLU A 781 30.08 -3.11 -21.69
N ALA A 782 29.10 -2.22 -21.88
CA ALA A 782 28.41 -1.54 -20.79
C ALA A 782 27.71 -2.55 -19.85
N MET A 783 27.51 -2.16 -18.59
CA MET A 783 26.85 -2.95 -17.56
C MET A 783 27.44 -4.36 -17.39
N ASN A 784 28.77 -4.43 -17.29
CA ASN A 784 29.51 -5.68 -17.17
C ASN A 784 29.19 -6.67 -18.31
N GLY A 785 29.04 -6.15 -19.54
CA GLY A 785 28.66 -6.87 -20.74
C GLY A 785 27.16 -7.04 -20.90
N THR A 786 26.61 -6.50 -21.95
CA THR A 786 25.18 -6.63 -22.29
C THR A 786 25.03 -7.25 -23.67
N VAL A 787 24.26 -8.32 -23.75
CA VAL A 787 23.84 -8.93 -25.00
C VAL A 787 22.47 -8.39 -25.35
N TRP A 788 22.38 -7.64 -26.43
CA TRP A 788 21.14 -7.10 -26.96
C TRP A 788 20.60 -8.00 -28.07
N ILE A 789 19.32 -8.39 -27.94
CA ILE A 789 18.70 -9.30 -28.90
C ILE A 789 17.35 -8.73 -29.29
N LYS A 790 17.06 -8.64 -30.58
CA LYS A 790 15.76 -8.28 -31.12
C LYS A 790 15.16 -9.46 -31.85
N LEU A 791 13.94 -9.77 -31.50
CA LEU A 791 13.19 -10.91 -32.04
C LEU A 791 11.97 -10.41 -32.81
N GLY A 792 11.65 -11.06 -33.91
CA GLY A 792 10.42 -10.88 -34.64
C GLY A 792 9.19 -11.38 -33.84
N ARG A 793 8.03 -11.31 -34.49
CA ARG A 793 6.77 -11.73 -33.87
C ARG A 793 6.74 -13.25 -33.71
N GLY A 794 6.16 -13.71 -32.62
CA GLY A 794 5.90 -15.14 -32.40
C GLY A 794 6.54 -15.68 -31.12
N GLN A 795 6.45 -17.02 -31.00
CA GLN A 795 7.11 -17.73 -29.92
C GLN A 795 8.54 -18.04 -30.33
N HIS A 796 9.49 -17.86 -29.42
CA HIS A 796 10.90 -18.10 -29.67
C HIS A 796 11.58 -18.81 -28.51
N LEU A 797 12.55 -19.68 -28.87
CA LEU A 797 13.56 -20.22 -27.98
C LEU A 797 14.90 -19.60 -28.36
N VAL A 798 15.48 -18.83 -27.46
CA VAL A 798 16.77 -18.14 -27.66
C VAL A 798 17.84 -18.85 -26.87
N GLU A 799 18.90 -19.28 -27.54
CA GLU A 799 20.08 -19.90 -26.91
C GLU A 799 21.26 -18.97 -27.04
N VAL A 800 21.85 -18.59 -25.91
CA VAL A 800 23.01 -17.70 -25.82
C VAL A 800 24.13 -18.47 -25.15
N PRO A 801 25.04 -19.05 -25.93
CA PRO A 801 26.19 -19.78 -25.41
C PRO A 801 27.24 -18.80 -24.83
N ASP A 802 28.00 -19.28 -23.87
CA ASP A 802 29.18 -18.57 -23.36
C ASP A 802 30.18 -18.30 -24.52
N ALA A 803 31.01 -17.27 -24.36
CA ALA A 803 32.13 -17.08 -25.28
C ALA A 803 33.00 -18.36 -25.32
N ALA A 804 33.36 -18.79 -26.51
CA ALA A 804 34.25 -19.93 -26.65
C ALA A 804 35.52 -19.70 -25.79
N ALA A 805 35.81 -20.67 -24.91
CA ALA A 805 37.06 -20.63 -24.16
C ALA A 805 38.22 -20.45 -25.14
N GLN A 806 38.99 -19.37 -25.05
CA GLN A 806 40.21 -19.22 -25.83
C GLN A 806 41.10 -20.43 -25.51
N PRO A 807 41.59 -21.18 -26.49
CA PRO A 807 42.54 -22.21 -26.21
C PRO A 807 43.72 -21.60 -25.45
N ALA A 808 44.09 -22.21 -24.33
CA ALA A 808 45.18 -21.76 -23.49
C ALA A 808 46.44 -21.56 -24.41
N PRO A 809 47.22 -20.47 -24.25
CA PRO A 809 48.35 -20.16 -25.05
C PRO A 809 49.46 -21.21 -24.98
#